data_f40d7114ceae00d438db2cf016905846
#
_entry.id   f40d7114ceae00d438db2cf016905846
#
_cell.length_a   1.000
_cell.length_b   1.000
_cell.length_c   1.000
_cell.angle_alpha   90.00
_cell.angle_beta   90.00
_cell.angle_gamma   90.00
#
_symmetry.space_group_name_H-M   'P 1'
#
loop_
_entity.id
_entity.type
_entity.pdbx_description
1 polymer ?
#
loop_
_entity_poly.entity_id
_entity_poly.type
_entity_poly.pdbx_seq_one_letter_code
_entity_poly.pdbx_strand_id
1 'polypeptide(L)'
;MSEDRLQAQNCVRLMASIRWTLLLFLLQLPTLASSSAHADRNLAPWCHPGQAAALLQLKESLFAATTATLLPSWQNGTNCCLWEGVGCDASSGLVTVLDLHGYGLYSRYGLDPALFSLKSLRCLDLSMNYLGDYGCNNCWRQNFESLTSLTHLNLSNSGLVGQIPIGISKLVNLVSLDLSSHAVFGDGDFTAVDDSFNSLWEPNFESLVANFSNLRALHLDELQIMSSSSEDWGKSLAKYVPRLQVLSLRRCGLSGPIHNSLAILRSLVAIDLGSNDFPAGPIPDFFTDFLNLSVLQLSDLKLQGWFPQRFFQLKHLRVLDLSSNPNLLGHLPNFSHSSSLDTLRLEGTNFSYYKPSSSANFNLLRELTLGGKFISKDFLSSLGVLGSLCQLKVTLMDSQKDLRSILSWIGDLGNLMSLELYGGDFSWTMPSSIGNLKALRSLKLFDCNLPRPILSEIGNLINLQRLEMFGCKLHGSLTSSIGNLTNLRSLYMENCKACGTMPYAIGYLRNLIRLEIFTCKFAGEIPSTIGNLTNLKIMVISYSQFSGPMPFAIGQLKALTRLTIEDRSISGRLPSSIVNLTRLVQLEITDTHLRGDIPPYLFALPALRFLRLDKNQLSGPIEEFDAESSCFIEVVLSGNVFTGQFPKSFFQLASLTSLEIDQNNFEGSVDLSSFWRLRKLAGLDLSHNKLSVIIEEGDNSVSTSLFGLVALGLACCNITKFPSFLTHLESMSYLDLSCNRITGDMPKLIWERWNNGLFQLNLSHNMFTGMQLTPYVLPFGSTLEVLDLSSNSLQGQIPMPKLSAEYLDYSHNNFSSVLPNFTLYLNRTNYLRMSNNSIDGYLPNTVCDSMLDVLDLSYNNFSGPIPSCLIENA
;
A
#
# COMPACT_ATOMS: atom_id res chain seq x y z
N MET A 1 35.15 25.41 -2.55
CA MET A 1 34.50 24.50 -3.52
C MET A 1 34.60 23.00 -3.19
N SER A 2 35.48 22.54 -2.30
CA SER A 2 35.62 21.12 -1.90
C SER A 2 34.84 20.77 -0.65
N GLU A 3 34.71 21.65 0.32
CA GLU A 3 33.97 21.41 1.57
C GLU A 3 32.44 21.43 1.36
N ASP A 4 31.91 22.32 0.53
CA ASP A 4 30.48 22.40 0.24
C ASP A 4 29.94 21.15 -0.49
N ARG A 5 30.77 20.50 -1.33
CA ARG A 5 30.41 19.23 -1.98
C ARG A 5 30.39 18.06 -1.00
N LEU A 6 31.27 18.04 -0.01
CA LEU A 6 31.31 17.01 1.01
C LEU A 6 30.11 17.13 1.97
N GLN A 7 29.73 18.35 2.35
CA GLN A 7 28.54 18.59 3.18
C GLN A 7 27.24 18.24 2.41
N ALA A 8 27.13 18.63 1.15
CA ALA A 8 25.98 18.25 0.32
C ALA A 8 25.85 16.74 0.11
N GLN A 9 26.97 16.03 -0.10
CA GLN A 9 26.96 14.55 -0.17
C GLN A 9 26.56 13.89 1.15
N ASN A 10 26.96 14.47 2.28
CA ASN A 10 26.57 13.95 3.60
C ASN A 10 25.08 14.17 3.89
N CYS A 11 24.50 15.31 3.48
CA CYS A 11 23.04 15.51 3.58
C CYS A 11 22.24 14.57 2.67
N VAL A 12 22.72 14.29 1.46
CA VAL A 12 22.03 13.37 0.51
C VAL A 12 22.07 11.92 1.01
N ARG A 13 23.16 11.49 1.66
CA ARG A 13 23.25 10.17 2.29
C ARG A 13 22.34 10.03 3.51
N LEU A 14 22.06 11.11 4.24
CA LEU A 14 21.11 11.10 5.35
C LEU A 14 19.65 10.95 4.90
N MET A 15 19.28 11.41 3.70
CA MET A 15 17.93 11.24 3.18
C MET A 15 17.57 9.77 2.89
N ALA A 16 18.56 8.92 2.66
CA ALA A 16 18.32 7.53 2.25
C ALA A 16 18.16 6.55 3.42
N SER A 17 18.65 6.81 4.63
CA SER A 17 18.42 5.93 5.79
C SER A 17 19.12 6.38 7.07
N ILE A 18 18.47 7.12 7.92
CA ILE A 18 18.87 7.25 9.33
C ILE A 18 18.83 5.88 10.04
N ARG A 19 18.01 4.95 9.59
CA ARG A 19 17.90 3.60 10.18
C ARG A 19 19.08 2.68 9.89
N TRP A 20 19.57 2.65 8.66
CA TRP A 20 20.65 1.72 8.26
C TRP A 20 22.06 2.20 8.62
N THR A 21 22.34 3.50 8.53
CA THR A 21 23.65 4.05 8.85
C THR A 21 23.95 3.98 10.35
N LEU A 22 22.96 4.11 11.22
CA LEU A 22 23.14 3.90 12.66
C LEU A 22 23.42 2.43 13.01
N LEU A 23 22.74 1.49 12.34
CA LEU A 23 22.96 0.05 12.55
C LEU A 23 24.37 -0.39 12.11
N LEU A 24 24.85 0.08 10.97
CA LEU A 24 26.19 -0.23 10.45
C LEU A 24 27.31 0.43 11.27
N PHE A 25 27.08 1.64 11.81
CA PHE A 25 28.08 2.34 12.63
C PHE A 25 28.17 1.81 14.06
N LEU A 26 27.04 1.35 14.64
CA LEU A 26 26.98 0.90 16.03
C LEU A 26 27.40 -0.54 16.21
N LEU A 27 27.23 -1.39 15.22
CA LEU A 27 27.55 -2.82 15.37
C LEU A 27 29.01 -3.14 15.08
N GLN A 28 29.84 -2.18 14.57
CA GLN A 28 31.19 -2.48 14.10
C GLN A 28 31.24 -3.83 13.40
N LEU A 29 30.20 -4.09 12.60
CA LEU A 29 30.27 -5.20 11.67
C LEU A 29 31.52 -4.96 10.86
N PRO A 30 32.48 -5.92 10.80
CA PRO A 30 33.48 -5.83 9.76
C PRO A 30 32.62 -5.63 8.51
N THR A 31 32.71 -4.45 7.93
CA THR A 31 32.17 -4.19 6.63
C THR A 31 32.64 -5.39 5.80
N LEU A 32 31.73 -6.34 5.56
CA LEU A 32 31.78 -7.09 4.33
C LEU A 32 31.51 -6.01 3.28
N ALA A 33 32.50 -5.09 3.20
CA ALA A 33 32.65 -4.30 2.04
C ALA A 33 32.51 -5.30 0.92
N SER A 34 31.52 -5.11 0.07
CA SER A 34 31.68 -5.43 -1.32
C SER A 34 32.95 -4.70 -1.75
N SER A 35 34.09 -5.24 -1.35
CA SER A 35 35.33 -4.93 -2.00
C SER A 35 35.12 -5.42 -3.42
N SER A 36 34.78 -4.47 -4.30
CA SER A 36 35.21 -4.54 -5.69
C SER A 36 36.75 -4.45 -5.71
N ALA A 37 37.40 -5.24 -4.88
CA ALA A 37 38.73 -5.71 -5.11
C ALA A 37 38.57 -6.75 -6.21
N HIS A 38 39.19 -6.53 -7.33
CA HIS A 38 39.60 -7.56 -8.27
C HIS A 38 40.43 -8.61 -7.48
N ALA A 39 39.74 -9.42 -6.65
CA ALA A 39 40.29 -10.64 -6.13
C ALA A 39 40.27 -11.64 -7.29
N ASP A 40 41.39 -12.23 -7.56
CA ASP A 40 41.60 -13.28 -8.53
C ASP A 40 40.41 -14.25 -8.50
N ARG A 41 39.65 -14.34 -9.56
CA ARG A 41 38.48 -15.23 -9.73
C ARG A 41 38.84 -16.73 -9.58
N ASN A 42 40.08 -17.06 -9.39
CA ASN A 42 40.60 -18.44 -9.34
C ASN A 42 40.74 -19.02 -7.93
N LEU A 43 40.37 -18.31 -6.85
CA LEU A 43 40.56 -18.75 -5.46
C LEU A 43 39.23 -18.82 -4.64
N ALA A 44 38.07 -18.60 -5.24
CA ALA A 44 36.81 -18.78 -4.52
C ALA A 44 36.54 -20.28 -4.29
N PRO A 45 36.22 -20.72 -3.07
CA PRO A 45 35.89 -22.11 -2.79
C PRO A 45 34.68 -22.52 -3.63
N TRP A 46 34.64 -23.79 -4.05
CA TRP A 46 33.51 -24.34 -4.76
C TRP A 46 32.34 -24.51 -3.79
N CYS A 47 31.18 -24.03 -4.22
CA CYS A 47 29.93 -24.19 -3.50
C CYS A 47 29.55 -25.65 -3.30
N HIS A 48 29.03 -26.01 -2.12
CA HIS A 48 28.52 -27.34 -1.86
C HIS A 48 27.32 -27.66 -2.80
N PRO A 49 27.35 -28.78 -3.57
CA PRO A 49 26.36 -29.07 -4.60
C PRO A 49 24.90 -29.07 -4.08
N GLY A 50 24.67 -29.60 -2.87
CA GLY A 50 23.34 -29.63 -2.26
C GLY A 50 22.81 -28.24 -1.94
N GLN A 51 23.69 -27.29 -1.58
CA GLN A 51 23.27 -25.90 -1.31
C GLN A 51 23.02 -25.11 -2.62
N ALA A 52 23.80 -25.39 -3.66
CA ALA A 52 23.54 -24.85 -5.00
C ALA A 52 22.17 -25.30 -5.53
N ALA A 53 21.85 -26.60 -5.36
CA ALA A 53 20.52 -27.13 -5.73
C ALA A 53 19.38 -26.46 -4.93
N ALA A 54 19.56 -26.27 -3.62
CA ALA A 54 18.57 -25.58 -2.78
C ALA A 54 18.35 -24.13 -3.21
N LEU A 55 19.40 -23.40 -3.55
CA LEU A 55 19.30 -22.04 -4.05
C LEU A 55 18.59 -21.98 -5.41
N LEU A 56 18.85 -22.92 -6.32
CA LEU A 56 18.14 -23.00 -7.61
C LEU A 56 16.66 -23.30 -7.40
N GLN A 57 16.31 -24.20 -6.50
CA GLN A 57 14.92 -24.47 -6.15
C GLN A 57 14.25 -23.21 -5.56
N LEU A 58 14.93 -22.50 -4.66
CA LEU A 58 14.46 -21.22 -4.15
C LEU A 58 14.20 -20.23 -5.29
N LYS A 59 15.11 -20.11 -6.27
CA LYS A 59 14.93 -19.25 -7.45
C LYS A 59 13.69 -19.64 -8.25
N GLU A 60 13.40 -20.93 -8.43
CA GLU A 60 12.24 -21.43 -9.18
C GLU A 60 10.90 -21.06 -8.50
N SER A 61 10.91 -20.94 -7.17
CA SER A 61 9.71 -20.53 -6.39
C SER A 61 9.46 -19.02 -6.41
N LEU A 62 10.41 -18.22 -6.89
CA LEU A 62 10.35 -16.76 -6.88
C LEU A 62 10.02 -16.22 -8.28
N PHE A 63 9.33 -15.08 -8.30
CA PHE A 63 9.01 -14.33 -9.52
C PHE A 63 9.62 -12.93 -9.41
N ALA A 64 10.00 -12.34 -10.55
CA ALA A 64 10.44 -10.95 -10.58
C ALA A 64 9.24 -10.01 -10.79
N ALA A 65 9.19 -8.91 -10.06
CA ALA A 65 8.21 -7.85 -10.27
C ALA A 65 8.41 -7.10 -11.61
N THR A 66 9.56 -7.26 -12.23
CA THR A 66 9.94 -6.60 -13.49
C THR A 66 10.30 -7.60 -14.57
N THR A 67 10.42 -7.14 -15.82
CA THR A 67 10.84 -7.95 -16.99
C THR A 67 12.30 -8.40 -16.97
N ALA A 68 13.09 -8.01 -15.96
CA ALA A 68 14.47 -8.45 -15.81
C ALA A 68 14.53 -9.95 -15.51
N THR A 69 15.55 -10.63 -16.07
CA THR A 69 15.82 -12.02 -15.73
C THR A 69 16.12 -12.12 -14.24
N LEU A 70 15.32 -12.94 -13.54
CA LEU A 70 15.44 -13.14 -12.10
C LEU A 70 16.81 -13.79 -11.80
N LEU A 71 17.62 -13.13 -10.92
CA LEU A 71 18.89 -13.67 -10.44
C LEU A 71 19.74 -14.29 -11.58
N PRO A 72 20.20 -13.48 -12.56
CA PRO A 72 20.81 -14.00 -13.79
C PRO A 72 22.11 -14.78 -13.57
N SER A 73 22.83 -14.53 -12.47
CA SER A 73 24.05 -15.29 -12.12
C SER A 73 23.76 -16.68 -11.56
N TRP A 74 22.53 -16.94 -11.11
CA TRP A 74 22.15 -18.24 -10.54
C TRP A 74 21.86 -19.25 -11.64
N GLN A 75 22.90 -19.98 -12.07
CA GLN A 75 22.81 -20.92 -13.17
C GLN A 75 23.32 -22.28 -12.75
N ASN A 76 22.62 -23.33 -13.18
CA ASN A 76 23.06 -24.71 -12.91
C ASN A 76 24.47 -24.98 -13.49
N GLY A 77 25.29 -25.69 -12.72
CA GLY A 77 26.66 -25.97 -13.11
C GLY A 77 27.69 -24.86 -12.86
N THR A 78 27.23 -23.68 -12.32
CA THR A 78 28.15 -22.60 -11.92
C THR A 78 28.38 -22.60 -10.41
N ASN A 79 29.45 -21.92 -9.97
CA ASN A 79 29.78 -21.83 -8.53
C ASN A 79 28.82 -20.87 -7.82
N CYS A 80 27.98 -21.38 -6.92
CA CYS A 80 27.02 -20.55 -6.20
C CYS A 80 27.64 -19.50 -5.28
N CYS A 81 28.88 -19.68 -4.88
CA CYS A 81 29.61 -18.66 -4.09
C CYS A 81 29.95 -17.41 -4.91
N LEU A 82 29.75 -17.45 -6.23
CA LEU A 82 29.89 -16.29 -7.13
C LEU A 82 28.54 -15.72 -7.56
N TRP A 83 27.44 -16.28 -7.05
CA TRP A 83 26.09 -15.79 -7.37
C TRP A 83 25.78 -14.50 -6.61
N GLU A 84 25.00 -13.65 -7.24
CA GLU A 84 24.55 -12.41 -6.62
C GLU A 84 23.79 -12.69 -5.31
N GLY A 85 24.12 -11.94 -4.26
CA GLY A 85 23.53 -12.09 -2.94
C GLY A 85 24.00 -13.32 -2.14
N VAL A 86 24.88 -14.18 -2.68
CA VAL A 86 25.37 -15.38 -2.00
C VAL A 86 26.79 -15.17 -1.49
N GLY A 87 27.01 -15.43 -0.20
CA GLY A 87 28.33 -15.43 0.43
C GLY A 87 28.65 -16.79 1.05
N CYS A 88 29.85 -17.31 0.78
CA CYS A 88 30.30 -18.58 1.32
C CYS A 88 31.45 -18.41 2.32
N ASP A 89 31.61 -19.38 3.20
CA ASP A 89 32.79 -19.53 4.02
C ASP A 89 33.99 -19.90 3.18
N ALA A 90 35.11 -19.19 3.35
CA ALA A 90 36.30 -19.33 2.52
C ALA A 90 36.99 -20.69 2.63
N SER A 91 36.78 -21.42 3.71
CA SER A 91 37.41 -22.69 4.00
C SER A 91 36.57 -23.90 3.57
N SER A 92 35.25 -23.82 3.76
CA SER A 92 34.33 -24.96 3.57
C SER A 92 33.48 -24.86 2.30
N GLY A 93 33.41 -23.70 1.67
CA GLY A 93 32.51 -23.47 0.54
C GLY A 93 31.01 -23.52 0.89
N LEU A 94 30.67 -23.54 2.19
CA LEU A 94 29.30 -23.53 2.64
C LEU A 94 28.71 -22.13 2.57
N VAL A 95 27.44 -21.99 2.15
CA VAL A 95 26.72 -20.75 2.09
C VAL A 95 26.45 -20.24 3.51
N THR A 96 27.01 -19.08 3.85
CA THR A 96 26.86 -18.43 5.16
C THR A 96 26.09 -17.13 5.12
N VAL A 97 25.97 -16.51 3.95
CA VAL A 97 25.23 -15.28 3.71
C VAL A 97 24.29 -15.45 2.52
N LEU A 98 23.05 -15.06 2.70
CA LEU A 98 22.07 -14.90 1.63
C LEU A 98 21.43 -13.50 1.80
N ASP A 99 21.81 -12.57 0.92
CA ASP A 99 21.34 -11.19 0.90
C ASP A 99 20.65 -10.92 -0.44
N LEU A 100 19.33 -10.90 -0.40
CA LEU A 100 18.46 -10.61 -1.53
C LEU A 100 17.59 -9.36 -1.26
N HIS A 101 18.10 -8.44 -0.44
CA HIS A 101 17.44 -7.19 -0.10
C HIS A 101 17.04 -6.39 -1.34
N GLY A 102 15.75 -6.06 -1.47
CA GLY A 102 15.27 -5.13 -2.50
C GLY A 102 15.40 -5.61 -3.95
N TYR A 103 15.55 -6.92 -4.18
CA TYR A 103 15.61 -7.49 -5.54
C TYR A 103 14.26 -7.48 -6.27
N GLY A 104 13.19 -7.03 -5.63
CA GLY A 104 11.83 -7.02 -6.20
C GLY A 104 11.29 -8.42 -6.41
N LEU A 105 11.64 -9.34 -5.52
CA LEU A 105 11.20 -10.73 -5.56
C LEU A 105 9.75 -10.83 -5.09
N TYR A 106 9.00 -11.69 -5.76
CA TYR A 106 7.61 -12.00 -5.42
C TYR A 106 7.45 -13.51 -5.22
N SER A 107 6.73 -13.92 -4.18
CA SER A 107 6.32 -15.31 -3.96
C SER A 107 4.86 -15.36 -3.54
N ARG A 108 4.08 -16.25 -4.19
CA ARG A 108 2.67 -16.49 -3.82
C ARG A 108 2.50 -17.44 -2.64
N TYR A 109 3.50 -18.27 -2.38
CA TYR A 109 3.38 -19.37 -1.41
C TYR A 109 4.24 -19.17 -0.16
N GLY A 110 4.74 -17.94 0.06
CA GLY A 110 5.67 -17.65 1.14
C GLY A 110 7.10 -18.11 0.85
N LEU A 111 7.84 -18.44 1.91
CA LEU A 111 9.22 -18.88 1.83
C LEU A 111 9.33 -20.35 1.40
N ASP A 112 10.12 -20.65 0.39
CA ASP A 112 10.33 -22.03 -0.09
C ASP A 112 11.06 -22.89 0.96
N PRO A 113 10.64 -24.13 1.22
CA PRO A 113 11.29 -25.04 2.14
C PRO A 113 12.78 -25.29 1.88
N ALA A 114 13.24 -25.15 0.63
CA ALA A 114 14.64 -25.30 0.27
C ALA A 114 15.56 -24.31 1.02
N LEU A 115 15.06 -23.12 1.36
CA LEU A 115 15.79 -22.14 2.18
C LEU A 115 16.27 -22.74 3.50
N PHE A 116 15.42 -23.54 4.15
CA PHE A 116 15.70 -24.11 5.48
C PHE A 116 16.67 -25.30 5.45
N SER A 117 17.08 -25.76 4.26
CA SER A 117 18.17 -26.72 4.08
C SER A 117 19.55 -26.07 4.23
N LEU A 118 19.66 -24.74 4.15
CA LEU A 118 20.91 -23.97 4.24
C LEU A 118 21.34 -23.76 5.71
N LYS A 119 21.57 -24.83 6.44
CA LYS A 119 21.83 -24.82 7.91
C LYS A 119 23.09 -24.04 8.34
N SER A 120 24.00 -23.77 7.40
CA SER A 120 25.21 -22.98 7.63
C SER A 120 25.01 -21.47 7.57
N LEU A 121 23.79 -20.99 7.21
CA LEU A 121 23.49 -19.57 7.12
C LEU A 121 23.72 -18.88 8.47
N ARG A 122 24.47 -17.77 8.42
CA ARG A 122 24.69 -16.82 9.52
C ARG A 122 23.94 -15.51 9.30
N CYS A 123 23.80 -15.10 8.05
CA CYS A 123 23.07 -13.90 7.66
C CYS A 123 22.02 -14.23 6.60
N LEU A 124 20.77 -13.87 6.87
CA LEU A 124 19.64 -13.98 5.94
C LEU A 124 18.95 -12.63 5.85
N ASP A 125 19.01 -11.99 4.68
CA ASP A 125 18.29 -10.76 4.40
C ASP A 125 17.41 -10.95 3.14
N LEU A 126 16.08 -10.93 3.35
CA LEU A 126 15.08 -10.99 2.30
C LEU A 126 14.17 -9.75 2.34
N SER A 127 14.61 -8.71 3.03
CA SER A 127 13.82 -7.49 3.22
C SER A 127 13.53 -6.74 1.91
N MET A 128 12.52 -5.89 1.93
CA MET A 128 12.09 -5.07 0.77
C MET A 128 11.75 -5.92 -0.48
N ASN A 129 11.17 -7.10 -0.27
CA ASN A 129 10.60 -7.97 -1.30
C ASN A 129 9.12 -8.19 -1.04
N TYR A 130 8.44 -8.96 -1.87
CA TYR A 130 7.03 -9.28 -1.70
C TYR A 130 6.84 -10.81 -1.64
N LEU A 131 6.99 -11.38 -0.45
CA LEU A 131 7.04 -12.83 -0.21
C LEU A 131 5.75 -13.38 0.44
N GLY A 132 4.67 -12.61 0.47
CA GLY A 132 3.37 -12.99 1.02
C GLY A 132 2.23 -12.80 0.02
N ASP A 133 1.19 -13.62 0.09
CA ASP A 133 -0.03 -13.49 -0.72
C ASP A 133 -1.22 -13.02 0.12
N TYR A 134 -2.11 -12.21 -0.47
CA TYR A 134 -3.35 -11.68 0.11
C TYR A 134 -4.40 -12.74 0.54
N GLY A 135 -4.14 -14.01 0.39
CA GLY A 135 -5.05 -15.09 0.78
C GLY A 135 -4.47 -16.11 1.76
N CYS A 136 -3.22 -15.96 2.15
CA CYS A 136 -2.53 -16.98 2.92
C CYS A 136 -2.45 -16.63 4.42
N ASN A 137 -3.46 -16.99 5.20
CA ASN A 137 -3.47 -16.79 6.66
C ASN A 137 -2.33 -17.49 7.42
N ASN A 138 -1.41 -18.18 6.75
CA ASN A 138 -0.39 -19.01 7.39
C ASN A 138 0.85 -19.30 6.55
N CYS A 139 1.31 -18.37 5.73
CA CYS A 139 2.48 -18.53 4.84
C CYS A 139 3.82 -18.68 5.59
N TRP A 140 3.84 -18.42 6.87
CA TRP A 140 5.02 -18.51 7.74
C TRP A 140 5.33 -19.89 8.30
N ARG A 141 4.53 -20.90 8.09
CA ARG A 141 4.70 -22.24 8.70
C ARG A 141 5.95 -22.97 8.23
N GLN A 142 7.12 -22.40 8.48
CA GLN A 142 8.39 -22.91 8.00
C GLN A 142 9.33 -23.18 9.18
N ASN A 143 10.28 -24.09 9.00
CA ASN A 143 11.18 -24.61 10.02
C ASN A 143 12.35 -23.70 10.32
N PHE A 144 12.14 -22.46 10.77
CA PHE A 144 13.21 -21.52 11.13
C PHE A 144 14.19 -22.11 12.14
N GLU A 145 13.73 -22.96 13.07
CA GLU A 145 14.56 -23.65 14.04
C GLU A 145 15.67 -24.52 13.44
N SER A 146 15.61 -24.84 12.15
CA SER A 146 16.68 -25.56 11.47
C SER A 146 17.91 -24.68 11.16
N LEU A 147 17.74 -23.35 11.11
CA LEU A 147 18.80 -22.38 10.82
C LEU A 147 19.60 -22.00 12.09
N THR A 148 20.07 -23.00 12.84
CA THR A 148 20.69 -22.81 14.16
C THR A 148 21.95 -21.95 14.18
N SER A 149 22.62 -21.78 13.03
CA SER A 149 23.82 -20.93 12.89
C SER A 149 23.50 -19.45 12.70
N LEU A 150 22.21 -19.09 12.56
CA LEU A 150 21.80 -17.75 12.16
C LEU A 150 22.11 -16.74 13.28
N THR A 151 22.78 -15.66 12.90
CA THR A 151 23.11 -14.53 13.77
C THR A 151 22.36 -13.25 13.37
N HIS A 152 22.02 -13.10 12.10
CA HIS A 152 21.29 -11.95 11.57
C HIS A 152 20.12 -12.43 10.71
N LEU A 153 18.92 -12.02 11.07
CA LEU A 153 17.67 -12.27 10.34
C LEU A 153 16.98 -10.96 10.05
N ASN A 154 16.84 -10.64 8.78
CA ASN A 154 16.08 -9.48 8.31
C ASN A 154 15.03 -9.91 7.29
N LEU A 155 13.75 -9.79 7.67
CA LEU A 155 12.59 -10.04 6.83
C LEU A 155 11.68 -8.80 6.78
N SER A 156 12.24 -7.62 7.08
CA SER A 156 11.45 -6.39 7.13
C SER A 156 10.89 -6.03 5.75
N ASN A 157 9.68 -5.48 5.73
CA ASN A 157 9.00 -5.06 4.51
C ASN A 157 8.98 -6.14 3.41
N SER A 158 8.80 -7.40 3.81
CA SER A 158 8.79 -8.53 2.88
C SER A 158 7.38 -8.99 2.47
N GLY A 159 6.33 -8.26 2.87
CA GLY A 159 4.93 -8.59 2.58
C GLY A 159 4.45 -9.86 3.30
N LEU A 160 5.21 -10.40 4.22
CA LEU A 160 4.80 -11.56 5.02
C LEU A 160 3.75 -11.15 6.04
N VAL A 161 2.66 -11.90 6.13
CA VAL A 161 1.52 -11.64 7.01
C VAL A 161 1.21 -12.84 7.89
N GLY A 162 0.55 -12.61 9.01
CA GLY A 162 0.09 -13.65 9.93
C GLY A 162 0.98 -13.86 11.14
N GLN A 163 0.85 -15.01 11.80
CA GLN A 163 1.53 -15.32 13.05
C GLN A 163 3.04 -15.60 12.85
N ILE A 164 3.90 -14.93 13.63
CA ILE A 164 5.34 -15.22 13.63
C ILE A 164 5.58 -16.66 14.09
N PRO A 165 6.37 -17.45 13.33
CA PRO A 165 6.71 -18.82 13.72
C PRO A 165 7.48 -18.86 15.03
N ILE A 166 7.01 -19.65 15.98
CA ILE A 166 7.71 -19.88 17.26
C ILE A 166 9.12 -20.44 17.05
N GLY A 167 9.40 -21.06 15.91
CA GLY A 167 10.73 -21.52 15.51
C GLY A 167 11.79 -20.43 15.51
N ILE A 168 11.40 -19.15 15.28
CA ILE A 168 12.34 -18.00 15.34
C ILE A 168 12.88 -17.85 16.76
N SER A 169 12.06 -18.05 17.82
CA SER A 169 12.52 -17.93 19.20
C SER A 169 13.58 -18.99 19.58
N LYS A 170 13.76 -20.04 18.78
CA LYS A 170 14.78 -21.08 19.00
C LYS A 170 16.14 -20.73 18.41
N LEU A 171 16.27 -19.58 17.71
CA LEU A 171 17.53 -19.11 17.11
C LEU A 171 18.41 -18.42 18.16
N VAL A 172 18.98 -19.18 19.07
CA VAL A 172 19.73 -18.70 20.25
C VAL A 172 20.97 -17.88 19.93
N ASN A 173 21.48 -17.96 18.69
CA ASN A 173 22.66 -17.25 18.24
C ASN A 173 22.35 -15.86 17.64
N LEU A 174 21.08 -15.48 17.58
CA LEU A 174 20.71 -14.20 17.00
C LEU A 174 21.36 -13.01 17.74
N VAL A 175 21.94 -12.14 16.94
CA VAL A 175 22.51 -10.84 17.33
C VAL A 175 21.61 -9.71 16.84
N SER A 176 20.97 -9.89 15.68
CA SER A 176 20.03 -8.93 15.07
C SER A 176 18.79 -9.64 14.54
N LEU A 177 17.63 -9.14 14.90
CA LEU A 177 16.32 -9.57 14.39
C LEU A 177 15.55 -8.34 13.92
N ASP A 178 15.16 -8.35 12.63
CA ASP A 178 14.28 -7.34 12.06
C ASP A 178 13.12 -8.02 11.31
N LEU A 179 11.92 -7.87 11.87
CA LEU A 179 10.66 -8.34 11.30
C LEU A 179 9.71 -7.16 11.03
N SER A 180 10.20 -5.94 11.07
CA SER A 180 9.37 -4.75 10.95
C SER A 180 8.61 -4.72 9.61
N SER A 181 7.35 -4.34 9.69
CA SER A 181 6.49 -4.15 8.53
C SER A 181 6.16 -2.67 8.45
N HIS A 182 6.90 -1.93 7.65
CA HIS A 182 6.45 -0.59 7.30
C HIS A 182 5.67 -0.72 6.01
N ALA A 183 4.47 -0.18 5.97
CA ALA A 183 3.80 0.12 4.72
C ALA A 183 4.65 1.16 3.96
N VAL A 184 5.81 0.73 3.49
CA VAL A 184 6.55 1.45 2.47
C VAL A 184 5.78 1.18 1.19
N PHE A 185 4.70 1.93 1.01
CA PHE A 185 4.20 2.14 -0.32
C PHE A 185 5.34 2.82 -1.07
N GLY A 186 6.11 2.00 -1.74
CA GLY A 186 7.04 2.46 -2.74
C GLY A 186 6.26 3.38 -3.67
N ASP A 187 6.94 4.32 -4.25
CA ASP A 187 6.49 5.35 -5.17
C ASP A 187 5.58 4.86 -6.32
N GLY A 188 4.45 4.27 -6.08
CA GLY A 188 3.49 3.81 -7.09
C GLY A 188 2.49 2.82 -6.53
N ASP A 189 1.30 3.33 -6.28
CA ASP A 189 0.02 2.64 -6.39
C ASP A 189 -0.17 1.26 -5.79
N PHE A 190 -0.53 1.28 -4.56
CA PHE A 190 -1.70 0.50 -4.15
C PHE A 190 -2.56 1.44 -3.29
N THR A 191 -3.79 1.68 -3.74
CA THR A 191 -4.85 2.31 -2.94
C THR A 191 -4.82 1.72 -1.54
N ALA A 192 -5.03 2.56 -0.55
CA ALA A 192 -5.08 2.18 0.86
C ALA A 192 -5.82 0.84 1.02
N VAL A 193 -5.06 -0.22 1.10
CA VAL A 193 -5.58 -1.51 1.55
C VAL A 193 -5.78 -1.33 3.04
N ASP A 194 -6.97 -1.60 3.49
CA ASP A 194 -7.38 -1.58 4.88
C ASP A 194 -6.24 -2.10 5.77
N ASP A 195 -5.76 -1.25 6.67
CA ASP A 195 -4.60 -1.49 7.56
C ASP A 195 -4.73 -2.78 8.40
N SER A 196 -5.89 -3.43 8.37
CA SER A 196 -6.22 -4.60 9.18
C SER A 196 -5.66 -5.93 8.66
N PHE A 197 -5.23 -6.03 7.40
CA PHE A 197 -4.91 -7.33 6.79
C PHE A 197 -3.41 -7.66 6.65
N ASN A 198 -2.49 -6.73 6.86
CA ASN A 198 -1.06 -6.91 6.57
C ASN A 198 -0.16 -6.93 7.82
N SER A 199 -0.71 -7.10 9.02
CA SER A 199 0.10 -7.11 10.23
C SER A 199 0.56 -8.52 10.61
N LEU A 200 1.84 -8.63 10.96
CA LEU A 200 2.38 -9.78 11.66
C LEU A 200 1.94 -9.70 13.13
N TRP A 201 1.53 -10.82 13.71
CA TRP A 201 1.27 -10.91 15.16
C TRP A 201 2.07 -12.04 15.78
N GLU A 202 2.46 -11.85 17.01
CA GLU A 202 3.17 -12.82 17.77
C GLU A 202 2.22 -13.59 18.69
N PRO A 203 2.52 -14.87 19.08
CA PRO A 203 1.68 -15.64 19.99
C PRO A 203 1.82 -15.19 21.44
N ASN A 204 3.05 -14.76 21.85
CA ASN A 204 3.40 -14.31 23.19
C ASN A 204 4.79 -13.69 23.16
N PHE A 205 4.88 -12.39 23.48
CA PHE A 205 6.14 -11.63 23.42
C PHE A 205 7.24 -12.24 24.31
N GLU A 206 6.92 -12.69 25.51
CA GLU A 206 7.91 -13.34 26.40
C GLU A 206 8.51 -14.58 25.74
N SER A 207 7.68 -15.45 25.16
CA SER A 207 8.17 -16.66 24.48
C SER A 207 8.96 -16.36 23.22
N LEU A 208 8.67 -15.26 22.53
CA LEU A 208 9.46 -14.83 21.38
C LEU A 208 10.89 -14.49 21.80
N VAL A 209 11.05 -13.72 22.89
CA VAL A 209 12.37 -13.17 23.29
C VAL A 209 13.13 -14.06 24.28
N ALA A 210 12.53 -15.11 24.80
CA ALA A 210 13.05 -15.90 25.93
C ALA A 210 14.46 -16.48 25.73
N ASN A 211 14.88 -16.72 24.50
CA ASN A 211 16.17 -17.34 24.19
C ASN A 211 17.18 -16.36 23.54
N PHE A 212 16.90 -15.08 23.47
CA PHE A 212 17.71 -14.10 22.75
C PHE A 212 18.81 -13.43 23.59
N SER A 213 19.51 -14.21 24.41
CA SER A 213 20.57 -13.69 25.33
C SER A 213 21.72 -12.93 24.61
N ASN A 214 21.93 -13.20 23.32
CA ASN A 214 22.98 -12.58 22.50
C ASN A 214 22.47 -11.39 21.69
N LEU A 215 21.15 -11.14 21.66
CA LEU A 215 20.56 -10.14 20.80
C LEU A 215 21.01 -8.73 21.19
N ARG A 216 21.41 -7.97 20.19
CA ARG A 216 21.81 -6.55 20.30
C ARG A 216 20.85 -5.61 19.58
N ALA A 217 20.19 -6.06 18.53
CA ALA A 217 19.22 -5.26 17.80
C ALA A 217 17.90 -6.03 17.63
N LEU A 218 16.81 -5.39 18.02
CA LEU A 218 15.45 -5.91 17.91
C LEU A 218 14.58 -4.84 17.25
N HIS A 219 14.05 -5.16 16.05
CA HIS A 219 13.11 -4.32 15.31
C HIS A 219 11.84 -5.14 15.02
N LEU A 220 10.73 -4.71 15.60
CA LEU A 220 9.41 -5.34 15.44
C LEU A 220 8.34 -4.30 15.09
N ASP A 221 8.71 -3.20 14.44
CA ASP A 221 7.81 -2.10 14.15
C ASP A 221 6.60 -2.57 13.33
N GLU A 222 5.41 -2.08 13.71
CA GLU A 222 4.11 -2.39 13.11
C GLU A 222 3.66 -3.85 13.27
N LEU A 223 4.28 -4.59 14.21
CA LEU A 223 3.78 -5.88 14.66
C LEU A 223 2.70 -5.69 15.72
N GLN A 224 1.57 -6.37 15.58
CA GLN A 224 0.55 -6.39 16.63
C GLN A 224 0.94 -7.37 17.75
N ILE A 225 1.37 -6.84 18.90
CA ILE A 225 1.64 -7.63 20.10
C ILE A 225 0.32 -7.85 20.83
N MET A 226 -0.43 -8.88 20.40
CA MET A 226 -1.73 -9.24 20.95
C MET A 226 -1.57 -10.16 22.16
N SER A 227 -1.10 -9.66 23.30
CA SER A 227 -1.08 -10.48 24.50
C SER A 227 -1.87 -9.84 25.64
N SER A 228 -2.51 -10.66 26.46
CA SER A 228 -3.03 -10.27 27.78
C SER A 228 -1.92 -9.76 28.72
N SER A 229 -0.66 -9.84 28.29
CA SER A 229 0.55 -9.40 28.96
C SER A 229 1.24 -8.23 28.24
N SER A 230 0.51 -7.43 27.48
CA SER A 230 1.06 -6.21 26.86
C SER A 230 1.69 -5.24 27.88
N GLU A 231 1.45 -5.43 29.15
CA GLU A 231 2.05 -4.68 30.26
C GLU A 231 3.45 -5.17 30.67
N ASP A 232 3.84 -6.40 30.33
CA ASP A 232 5.07 -7.05 30.83
C ASP A 232 6.22 -7.12 29.81
N TRP A 233 6.06 -6.54 28.61
CA TRP A 233 7.09 -6.55 27.55
C TRP A 233 8.44 -6.01 28.02
N GLY A 234 8.45 -4.92 28.81
CA GLY A 234 9.67 -4.31 29.33
C GLY A 234 10.39 -5.19 30.37
N LYS A 235 9.64 -5.96 31.18
CA LYS A 235 10.21 -6.93 32.11
C LYS A 235 10.82 -8.12 31.38
N SER A 236 10.14 -8.60 30.31
CA SER A 236 10.63 -9.70 29.47
C SER A 236 11.94 -9.34 28.79
N LEU A 237 12.06 -8.12 28.21
CA LEU A 237 13.31 -7.63 27.63
C LEU A 237 14.43 -7.55 28.67
N ALA A 238 14.15 -6.95 29.85
CA ALA A 238 15.15 -6.82 30.91
C ALA A 238 15.65 -8.20 31.40
N LYS A 239 14.78 -9.21 31.39
CA LYS A 239 15.11 -10.56 31.85
C LYS A 239 15.91 -11.37 30.82
N TYR A 240 15.49 -11.34 29.55
CA TYR A 240 15.96 -12.27 28.53
C TYR A 240 16.95 -11.67 27.53
N VAL A 241 16.99 -10.33 27.36
CA VAL A 241 17.78 -9.66 26.33
C VAL A 241 18.75 -8.62 26.92
N PRO A 242 19.63 -8.99 27.87
CA PRO A 242 20.43 -8.03 28.65
C PRO A 242 21.48 -7.27 27.84
N ARG A 243 21.80 -7.71 26.60
CA ARG A 243 22.83 -7.09 25.73
C ARG A 243 22.23 -6.14 24.69
N LEU A 244 20.93 -5.83 24.80
CA LEU A 244 20.23 -5.03 23.81
C LEU A 244 20.83 -3.62 23.71
N GLN A 245 21.11 -3.21 22.48
CA GLN A 245 21.64 -1.90 22.11
C GLN A 245 20.62 -1.09 21.30
N VAL A 246 19.82 -1.75 20.48
CA VAL A 246 18.79 -1.12 19.63
C VAL A 246 17.46 -1.78 19.89
N LEU A 247 16.46 -0.99 20.25
CA LEU A 247 15.08 -1.41 20.47
C LEU A 247 14.14 -0.56 19.65
N SER A 248 13.43 -1.16 18.70
CA SER A 248 12.38 -0.52 17.92
C SER A 248 11.10 -1.35 18.00
N LEU A 249 10.08 -0.78 18.64
CA LEU A 249 8.75 -1.37 18.85
C LEU A 249 7.66 -0.35 18.50
N ARG A 250 7.89 0.39 17.43
CA ARG A 250 6.96 1.41 16.97
C ARG A 250 5.66 0.76 16.46
N ARG A 251 4.49 1.31 16.86
CA ARG A 251 3.16 0.87 16.36
C ARG A 251 2.88 -0.62 16.61
N CYS A 252 3.30 -1.11 17.78
CA CYS A 252 3.15 -2.53 18.15
C CYS A 252 1.91 -2.82 19.00
N GLY A 253 1.04 -1.83 19.22
CA GLY A 253 -0.13 -1.97 20.09
C GLY A 253 0.23 -2.20 21.57
N LEU A 254 1.44 -1.78 21.98
CA LEU A 254 1.86 -1.88 23.37
C LEU A 254 0.99 -1.00 24.26
N SER A 255 0.59 -1.54 25.41
CA SER A 255 -0.21 -0.87 26.42
C SER A 255 0.42 -1.00 27.82
N GLY A 256 -0.22 -0.41 28.83
CA GLY A 256 0.37 -0.35 30.18
C GLY A 256 1.51 0.66 30.29
N PRO A 257 2.05 0.89 31.50
CA PRO A 257 3.11 1.88 31.70
C PRO A 257 4.46 1.43 31.13
N ILE A 258 5.28 2.37 30.64
CA ILE A 258 6.67 2.08 30.31
C ILE A 258 7.40 1.68 31.57
N HIS A 259 7.74 0.41 31.71
CA HIS A 259 8.18 -0.16 32.98
C HIS A 259 9.64 0.19 33.30
N ASN A 260 9.92 0.55 34.57
CA ASN A 260 11.25 0.92 35.05
C ASN A 260 12.29 -0.22 34.92
N SER A 261 11.90 -1.47 34.71
CA SER A 261 12.84 -2.56 34.43
C SER A 261 13.72 -2.32 33.20
N LEU A 262 13.26 -1.52 32.24
CA LEU A 262 14.08 -1.15 31.09
C LEU A 262 15.37 -0.43 31.49
N ALA A 263 15.40 0.27 32.63
CA ALA A 263 16.60 0.95 33.15
C ALA A 263 17.82 0.01 33.38
N ILE A 264 17.57 -1.32 33.46
CA ILE A 264 18.61 -2.35 33.59
C ILE A 264 19.41 -2.50 32.28
N LEU A 265 18.79 -2.20 31.13
CA LEU A 265 19.37 -2.37 29.80
C LEU A 265 20.34 -1.22 29.46
N ARG A 266 21.39 -1.03 30.26
CA ARG A 266 22.34 0.11 30.16
C ARG A 266 23.12 0.17 28.85
N SER A 267 23.06 -0.88 28.04
CA SER A 267 23.71 -0.94 26.72
C SER A 267 22.88 -0.27 25.61
N LEU A 268 21.68 0.20 25.93
CA LEU A 268 20.80 0.83 24.93
C LEU A 268 21.41 2.12 24.39
N VAL A 269 21.43 2.19 23.07
CA VAL A 269 21.93 3.32 22.27
C VAL A 269 20.79 3.94 21.43
N ALA A 270 19.81 3.13 21.02
CA ALA A 270 18.66 3.58 20.27
C ALA A 270 17.36 2.95 20.82
N ILE A 271 16.35 3.79 21.01
CA ILE A 271 15.02 3.40 21.48
C ILE A 271 13.98 4.10 20.61
N ASP A 272 13.08 3.32 19.99
CA ASP A 272 11.86 3.79 19.34
C ASP A 272 10.66 3.04 19.92
N LEU A 273 9.75 3.76 20.57
CA LEU A 273 8.51 3.26 21.14
C LEU A 273 7.27 3.97 20.54
N GLY A 274 7.47 4.76 19.49
CA GLY A 274 6.45 5.66 18.93
C GLY A 274 5.13 4.96 18.56
N SER A 275 4.04 5.71 18.62
CA SER A 275 2.68 5.28 18.21
C SER A 275 2.20 4.00 18.89
N ASN A 276 2.36 3.90 20.20
CA ASN A 276 1.81 2.83 21.04
C ASN A 276 0.75 3.38 21.99
N ASP A 277 -0.07 2.50 22.57
CA ASP A 277 -1.22 2.87 23.39
C ASP A 277 -0.90 2.92 24.89
N PHE A 278 0.20 3.59 25.24
CA PHE A 278 0.55 3.77 26.65
C PHE A 278 -0.42 4.74 27.36
N PRO A 279 -0.67 4.56 28.67
CA PRO A 279 -1.46 5.50 29.45
C PRO A 279 -0.81 6.89 29.47
N ALA A 280 -1.64 7.93 29.40
CA ALA A 280 -1.16 9.29 29.46
C ALA A 280 -0.33 9.57 30.71
N GLY A 281 0.89 10.06 30.56
CA GLY A 281 1.81 10.25 31.69
C GLY A 281 3.05 11.07 31.31
N PRO A 282 3.89 11.39 32.31
CA PRO A 282 5.15 12.06 32.05
C PRO A 282 6.17 11.10 31.42
N ILE A 283 7.18 11.67 30.76
CA ILE A 283 8.31 10.87 30.26
C ILE A 283 9.05 10.26 31.44
N PRO A 284 9.32 8.94 31.43
CA PRO A 284 10.08 8.29 32.49
C PRO A 284 11.50 8.83 32.61
N ASP A 285 11.87 9.24 33.84
CA ASP A 285 13.16 9.85 34.13
C ASP A 285 14.36 8.95 33.87
N PHE A 286 14.18 7.62 33.97
CA PHE A 286 15.27 6.65 33.79
C PHE A 286 15.87 6.66 32.38
N PHE A 287 15.18 7.19 31.36
CA PHE A 287 15.79 7.35 30.04
C PHE A 287 17.05 8.23 30.05
N THR A 288 17.17 9.12 31.04
CA THR A 288 18.38 9.94 31.18
C THR A 288 19.58 9.19 31.78
N ASP A 289 19.36 7.97 32.32
CA ASP A 289 20.40 7.13 32.87
C ASP A 289 21.16 6.33 31.78
N PHE A 290 20.64 6.29 30.55
CA PHE A 290 21.30 5.67 29.41
C PHE A 290 22.40 6.57 28.85
N LEU A 291 23.61 6.47 29.41
CA LEU A 291 24.73 7.37 29.09
C LEU A 291 25.15 7.35 27.62
N ASN A 292 24.90 6.26 26.90
CA ASN A 292 25.25 6.07 25.49
C ASN A 292 24.05 6.33 24.55
N LEU A 293 22.92 6.78 25.06
CA LEU A 293 21.71 6.98 24.26
C LEU A 293 21.98 8.03 23.17
N SER A 294 21.81 7.61 21.93
CA SER A 294 22.00 8.43 20.72
C SER A 294 20.67 8.74 20.02
N VAL A 295 19.71 7.83 20.10
CA VAL A 295 18.41 7.97 19.47
C VAL A 295 17.31 7.69 20.49
N LEU A 296 16.39 8.64 20.67
CA LEU A 296 15.19 8.48 21.48
C LEU A 296 13.97 8.97 20.70
N GLN A 297 13.09 8.05 20.32
CA GLN A 297 11.86 8.32 19.59
C GLN A 297 10.67 7.90 20.45
N LEU A 298 9.87 8.88 20.85
CA LEU A 298 8.69 8.75 21.72
C LEU A 298 7.50 9.51 21.11
N SER A 299 7.37 9.47 19.80
CA SER A 299 6.29 10.15 19.09
C SER A 299 4.95 9.44 19.32
N ASP A 300 3.87 10.22 19.44
CA ASP A 300 2.50 9.70 19.53
C ASP A 300 2.28 8.68 20.67
N LEU A 301 2.66 9.08 21.89
CA LEU A 301 2.58 8.24 23.12
C LEU A 301 1.67 8.82 24.20
N LYS A 302 0.84 9.80 23.89
CA LYS A 302 -0.01 10.51 24.88
C LYS A 302 0.80 11.10 26.06
N LEU A 303 2.08 11.47 25.81
CA LEU A 303 2.93 12.07 26.84
C LEU A 303 2.37 13.40 27.28
N GLN A 304 2.47 13.69 28.59
CA GLN A 304 1.95 14.91 29.21
C GLN A 304 2.89 15.48 30.29
N GLY A 305 2.60 16.72 30.70
CA GLY A 305 3.41 17.42 31.69
C GLY A 305 4.65 18.08 31.10
N TRP A 306 5.59 18.49 31.96
CA TRP A 306 6.77 19.23 31.53
C TRP A 306 7.88 18.28 31.08
N PHE A 307 8.46 18.55 29.90
CA PHE A 307 9.62 17.81 29.40
C PHE A 307 10.87 18.12 30.24
N PRO A 308 11.55 17.12 30.81
CA PRO A 308 12.74 17.35 31.64
C PRO A 308 13.92 17.85 30.83
N GLN A 309 14.41 19.05 31.10
CA GLN A 309 15.50 19.68 30.33
C GLN A 309 16.81 18.90 30.32
N ARG A 310 17.03 18.00 31.30
CA ARG A 310 18.24 17.17 31.40
C ARG A 310 18.44 16.24 30.19
N PHE A 311 17.37 15.91 29.44
CA PHE A 311 17.50 15.15 28.16
C PHE A 311 18.38 15.89 27.15
N PHE A 312 18.30 17.21 27.09
CA PHE A 312 19.12 18.01 26.20
C PHE A 312 20.60 18.09 26.64
N GLN A 313 20.93 17.56 27.82
CA GLN A 313 22.29 17.53 28.36
C GLN A 313 22.97 16.16 28.09
N LEU A 314 22.26 15.19 27.52
CA LEU A 314 22.84 13.91 27.15
C LEU A 314 23.88 14.10 26.04
N LYS A 315 25.14 13.78 26.32
CA LYS A 315 26.28 14.08 25.43
C LYS A 315 26.25 13.36 24.09
N HIS A 316 25.60 12.22 24.03
CA HIS A 316 25.57 11.35 22.84
C HIS A 316 24.23 11.42 22.09
N LEU A 317 23.24 12.13 22.62
CA LEU A 317 21.90 12.21 22.02
C LEU A 317 21.97 13.02 20.72
N ARG A 318 21.69 12.35 19.61
CA ARG A 318 21.69 12.93 18.27
C ARG A 318 20.27 13.10 17.70
N VAL A 319 19.37 12.16 18.01
CA VAL A 319 17.99 12.18 17.54
C VAL A 319 17.06 12.18 18.73
N LEU A 320 16.20 13.19 18.80
CA LEU A 320 15.12 13.28 19.77
C LEU A 320 13.80 13.54 19.02
N ASP A 321 12.88 12.59 19.08
CA ASP A 321 11.53 12.70 18.49
C ASP A 321 10.48 12.61 19.60
N LEU A 322 9.76 13.71 19.83
CA LEU A 322 8.65 13.84 20.76
C LEU A 322 7.35 14.23 20.06
N SER A 323 7.32 14.14 18.75
CA SER A 323 6.21 14.60 17.93
C SER A 323 4.86 13.93 18.30
N SER A 324 3.76 14.58 17.94
CA SER A 324 2.40 14.07 18.16
C SER A 324 2.05 13.78 19.65
N ASN A 325 2.60 14.56 20.57
CA ASN A 325 2.24 14.53 22.00
C ASN A 325 1.61 15.88 22.43
N PRO A 326 0.33 16.11 22.18
CA PRO A 326 -0.28 17.45 22.28
C PRO A 326 -0.34 18.02 23.72
N ASN A 327 -0.23 17.16 24.73
CA ASN A 327 -0.24 17.56 26.14
C ASN A 327 1.17 17.68 26.76
N LEU A 328 2.23 17.44 25.96
CA LEU A 328 3.59 17.57 26.41
C LEU A 328 4.02 19.04 26.33
N LEU A 329 4.36 19.60 27.50
CA LEU A 329 4.81 20.98 27.67
C LEU A 329 6.34 21.05 27.72
N GLY A 330 6.91 22.12 27.24
CA GLY A 330 8.37 22.34 27.37
C GLY A 330 8.80 23.65 26.75
N HIS A 331 10.07 23.95 26.97
CA HIS A 331 10.78 25.04 26.31
C HIS A 331 12.05 24.50 25.67
N LEU A 332 12.43 25.05 24.53
CA LEU A 332 13.75 24.78 23.99
C LEU A 332 14.80 25.37 24.94
N PRO A 333 15.79 24.60 25.36
CA PRO A 333 16.86 25.11 26.21
C PRO A 333 17.82 26.01 25.44
N ASN A 334 18.62 26.77 26.16
CA ASN A 334 19.81 27.33 25.58
C ASN A 334 20.80 26.18 25.35
N PHE A 335 20.93 25.71 24.10
CA PHE A 335 21.87 24.64 23.77
C PHE A 335 23.30 25.14 24.06
N SER A 336 24.00 24.42 24.94
CA SER A 336 25.41 24.63 25.18
C SER A 336 26.25 24.11 24.01
N HIS A 337 27.50 24.54 23.88
CA HIS A 337 28.46 24.06 22.87
C HIS A 337 28.70 22.53 22.89
N SER A 338 28.20 21.85 23.90
CA SER A 338 28.35 20.39 24.09
C SER A 338 27.18 19.56 23.56
N SER A 339 26.13 20.14 22.96
CA SER A 339 25.03 19.38 22.44
C SER A 339 25.41 18.70 21.12
N SER A 340 25.18 17.38 21.03
CA SER A 340 25.38 16.56 19.82
C SER A 340 24.13 16.44 18.96
N LEU A 341 23.05 17.16 19.30
CA LEU A 341 21.74 17.00 18.68
C LEU A 341 21.78 17.43 17.21
N ASP A 342 21.40 16.51 16.36
CA ASP A 342 21.38 16.57 14.90
C ASP A 342 19.93 16.67 14.38
N THR A 343 19.02 15.93 15.02
CA THR A 343 17.60 15.85 14.67
C THR A 343 16.72 16.12 15.89
N LEU A 344 15.82 17.08 15.78
CA LEU A 344 14.84 17.42 16.81
C LEU A 344 13.44 17.53 16.22
N ARG A 345 12.52 16.67 16.66
CA ARG A 345 11.13 16.62 16.19
C ARG A 345 10.18 16.93 17.35
N LEU A 346 9.43 18.03 17.22
CA LEU A 346 8.52 18.57 18.22
C LEU A 346 7.15 18.94 17.67
N GLU A 347 6.84 18.55 16.43
CA GLU A 347 5.52 18.85 15.85
C GLU A 347 4.40 18.15 16.62
N GLY A 348 3.24 18.80 16.73
CA GLY A 348 2.12 18.24 17.48
C GLY A 348 2.35 18.15 18.99
N THR A 349 3.32 18.90 19.53
CA THR A 349 3.50 19.10 20.97
C THR A 349 3.01 20.47 21.40
N ASN A 350 2.89 20.72 22.70
CA ASN A 350 2.58 22.03 23.27
C ASN A 350 3.84 22.75 23.81
N PHE A 351 4.96 22.59 23.08
CA PHE A 351 6.18 23.32 23.38
C PHE A 351 6.01 24.81 23.08
N SER A 352 6.65 25.64 23.89
CA SER A 352 6.71 27.09 23.70
C SER A 352 8.10 27.49 23.18
N TYR A 353 8.11 28.29 22.11
CA TYR A 353 9.32 28.69 21.41
C TYR A 353 9.54 30.17 21.61
N TYR A 354 10.40 30.53 22.56
CA TYR A 354 10.80 31.92 22.86
C TYR A 354 12.19 32.20 22.29
N LYS A 355 12.47 33.49 22.06
CA LYS A 355 13.80 33.92 21.66
C LYS A 355 14.83 33.45 22.70
N PRO A 356 15.87 32.68 22.29
CA PRO A 356 16.94 32.32 23.23
C PRO A 356 17.65 33.55 23.74
N SER A 357 17.99 33.58 25.00
CA SER A 357 18.65 34.71 25.67
C SER A 357 20.13 34.94 25.25
N SER A 358 20.71 33.95 24.55
CA SER A 358 22.02 34.05 23.90
C SER A 358 21.92 33.37 22.53
N SER A 359 22.88 33.68 21.62
CA SER A 359 22.97 32.98 20.32
C SER A 359 23.12 31.47 20.57
N ALA A 360 21.99 30.79 20.63
CA ALA A 360 21.94 29.36 20.86
C ALA A 360 22.69 28.66 19.72
N ASN A 361 23.76 27.95 20.07
CA ASN A 361 24.58 27.25 19.09
C ASN A 361 23.88 25.94 18.64
N PHE A 362 22.89 26.08 17.78
CA PHE A 362 22.31 24.96 17.04
C PHE A 362 23.19 24.50 15.85
N ASN A 363 24.50 24.72 15.95
CA ASN A 363 25.41 24.56 14.79
C ASN A 363 25.50 23.14 14.24
N LEU A 364 25.00 22.12 14.97
CA LEU A 364 24.97 20.73 14.52
C LEU A 364 23.59 20.29 14.08
N LEU A 365 22.54 21.09 14.34
CA LEU A 365 21.17 20.72 14.03
C LEU A 365 20.93 20.75 12.52
N ARG A 366 20.58 19.61 11.95
CA ARG A 366 20.31 19.41 10.52
C ARG A 366 18.86 19.26 10.20
N GLU A 367 18.10 18.66 11.11
CA GLU A 367 16.67 18.46 10.96
C GLU A 367 15.92 19.04 12.15
N LEU A 368 14.92 19.86 11.86
CA LEU A 368 14.06 20.49 12.85
C LEU A 368 12.60 20.39 12.41
N THR A 369 11.76 19.80 13.28
CA THR A 369 10.31 19.88 13.06
C THR A 369 9.66 20.62 14.22
N LEU A 370 8.83 21.58 13.90
CA LEU A 370 8.16 22.47 14.85
C LEU A 370 6.66 22.43 14.64
N GLY A 371 5.92 22.46 15.72
CA GLY A 371 4.47 22.63 15.70
C GLY A 371 3.97 22.95 17.10
N GLY A 372 2.98 23.81 17.21
CA GLY A 372 2.44 24.17 18.53
C GLY A 372 1.68 25.48 18.51
N LYS A 373 1.06 25.82 19.67
CA LYS A 373 0.22 27.01 19.80
C LYS A 373 0.99 28.34 19.85
N PHE A 374 2.26 28.29 20.26
CA PHE A 374 3.05 29.52 20.51
C PHE A 374 4.44 29.42 19.89
N ILE A 375 4.59 29.86 18.66
CA ILE A 375 5.90 30.05 18.02
C ILE A 375 6.13 31.56 17.93
N SER A 376 7.11 32.11 18.71
CA SER A 376 7.38 33.53 18.66
C SER A 376 8.11 33.94 17.37
N LYS A 377 7.80 35.13 16.86
CA LYS A 377 8.46 35.70 15.68
C LYS A 377 9.99 35.81 15.87
N ASP A 378 10.40 36.21 17.05
CA ASP A 378 11.81 36.37 17.39
C ASP A 378 12.57 35.06 17.45
N PHE A 379 11.90 33.97 17.85
CA PHE A 379 12.47 32.62 17.78
C PHE A 379 12.68 32.21 16.32
N LEU A 380 11.67 32.33 15.47
CA LEU A 380 11.76 31.97 14.08
C LEU A 380 12.85 32.78 13.34
N SER A 381 12.96 34.09 13.60
CA SER A 381 14.02 34.91 13.02
C SER A 381 15.41 34.48 13.49
N SER A 382 15.52 33.89 14.70
CA SER A 382 16.79 33.34 15.19
C SER A 382 17.21 32.05 14.49
N LEU A 383 16.26 31.34 13.84
CA LEU A 383 16.60 30.17 13.05
C LEU A 383 17.35 30.51 11.75
N GLY A 384 17.20 31.73 11.22
CA GLY A 384 17.90 32.18 10.02
C GLY A 384 19.42 32.11 10.08
N VAL A 385 20.00 32.10 11.30
CA VAL A 385 21.46 31.94 11.52
C VAL A 385 21.92 30.47 11.57
N LEU A 386 21.01 29.48 11.44
CA LEU A 386 21.36 28.05 11.48
C LEU A 386 21.93 27.57 10.16
N GLY A 387 23.22 27.84 9.93
CA GLY A 387 23.90 27.44 8.70
C GLY A 387 23.95 25.92 8.44
N SER A 388 23.72 25.07 9.45
CA SER A 388 23.72 23.60 9.33
C SER A 388 22.36 23.01 8.96
N LEU A 389 21.27 23.78 9.06
CA LEU A 389 19.92 23.25 8.88
C LEU A 389 19.67 22.86 7.42
N CYS A 390 19.38 21.57 7.21
CA CYS A 390 19.11 20.98 5.88
C CYS A 390 17.63 20.68 5.68
N GLN A 391 16.90 20.36 6.76
CA GLN A 391 15.48 19.98 6.72
C GLN A 391 14.71 20.77 7.77
N LEU A 392 13.63 21.39 7.34
CA LEU A 392 12.72 22.14 8.21
C LEU A 392 11.28 21.75 7.90
N LYS A 393 10.56 21.35 8.95
CA LYS A 393 9.13 21.14 8.92
C LYS A 393 8.45 22.05 9.92
N VAL A 394 7.44 22.78 9.50
CA VAL A 394 6.69 23.70 10.38
C VAL A 394 5.20 23.41 10.23
N THR A 395 4.56 23.11 11.34
CA THR A 395 3.10 22.97 11.43
C THR A 395 2.54 24.18 12.16
N LEU A 396 1.71 24.94 11.46
CA LEU A 396 1.11 26.19 11.95
C LEU A 396 -0.34 25.92 12.37
N MET A 397 -0.74 26.35 13.57
CA MET A 397 -2.09 26.19 14.08
C MET A 397 -2.92 27.49 13.97
N ASP A 398 -4.25 27.39 13.87
CA ASP A 398 -5.21 28.47 13.54
C ASP A 398 -5.19 29.74 14.40
N SER A 399 -4.51 29.73 15.54
CA SER A 399 -4.55 30.87 16.48
C SER A 399 -3.58 32.01 16.18
N GLN A 400 -2.70 31.89 15.18
CA GLN A 400 -1.64 32.87 14.93
C GLN A 400 -1.94 33.77 13.73
N LYS A 401 -2.72 34.84 13.95
CA LYS A 401 -3.17 35.76 12.87
C LYS A 401 -2.06 36.64 12.24
N ASP A 402 -0.85 36.72 12.83
CA ASP A 402 0.21 37.66 12.38
C ASP A 402 1.37 36.99 11.60
N LEU A 403 1.12 35.89 10.95
CA LEU A 403 2.13 35.07 10.30
C LEU A 403 2.82 35.67 9.07
N ARG A 404 2.29 36.76 8.51
CA ARG A 404 2.91 37.45 7.33
C ARG A 404 4.36 37.84 7.51
N SER A 405 4.75 38.12 8.76
CA SER A 405 6.12 38.50 9.13
C SER A 405 6.99 37.32 9.58
N ILE A 406 6.37 36.17 9.84
CA ILE A 406 7.04 35.00 10.45
C ILE A 406 7.93 34.27 9.44
N LEU A 407 7.56 34.24 8.17
CA LEU A 407 8.29 33.49 7.15
C LEU A 407 9.32 34.33 6.37
N SER A 408 9.45 35.62 6.63
CA SER A 408 10.42 36.47 5.91
C SER A 408 11.88 36.03 6.09
N TRP A 409 12.20 35.39 7.21
CA TRP A 409 13.53 34.85 7.56
C TRP A 409 13.86 33.53 6.83
N ILE A 410 12.86 32.81 6.26
CA ILE A 410 13.09 31.53 5.60
C ILE A 410 14.13 31.63 4.49
N GLY A 411 14.13 32.75 3.76
CA GLY A 411 15.10 33.00 2.70
C GLY A 411 16.56 33.07 3.15
N ASP A 412 16.81 33.21 4.44
CA ASP A 412 18.15 33.29 5.02
C ASP A 412 18.76 31.89 5.27
N LEU A 413 17.96 30.82 5.20
CA LEU A 413 18.40 29.44 5.35
C LEU A 413 19.03 28.89 4.06
N GLY A 414 20.18 29.44 3.68
CA GLY A 414 20.82 29.15 2.39
C GLY A 414 21.15 27.68 2.11
N ASN A 415 21.32 26.85 3.16
CA ASN A 415 21.64 25.41 3.06
C ASN A 415 20.42 24.49 3.13
N LEU A 416 19.21 25.05 3.26
CA LEU A 416 17.99 24.26 3.38
C LEU A 416 17.71 23.47 2.09
N MET A 417 17.61 22.16 2.23
CA MET A 417 17.38 21.22 1.13
C MET A 417 15.94 20.70 1.09
N SER A 418 15.28 20.62 2.24
CA SER A 418 13.87 20.20 2.35
C SER A 418 13.09 21.15 3.25
N LEU A 419 11.95 21.60 2.73
CA LEU A 419 11.01 22.45 3.46
C LEU A 419 9.62 21.84 3.38
N GLU A 420 9.01 21.61 4.55
CA GLU A 420 7.63 21.14 4.67
C GLU A 420 6.83 22.14 5.51
N LEU A 421 5.74 22.65 4.93
CA LEU A 421 4.85 23.61 5.59
C LEU A 421 3.45 23.04 5.67
N TYR A 422 2.96 22.89 6.88
CA TYR A 422 1.59 22.49 7.19
C TYR A 422 0.83 23.72 7.69
N GLY A 423 -0.20 24.12 6.97
CA GLY A 423 -1.01 25.28 7.31
C GLY A 423 -2.45 24.91 7.60
N GLY A 424 -3.10 25.59 8.54
CA GLY A 424 -4.54 25.63 8.66
C GLY A 424 -5.15 26.65 7.68
N ASP A 425 -6.42 27.03 7.87
CA ASP A 425 -7.22 27.91 7.01
C ASP A 425 -6.64 29.36 6.87
N PHE A 426 -5.37 29.48 6.47
CA PHE A 426 -4.65 30.76 6.45
C PHE A 426 -4.70 31.46 5.10
N SER A 427 -5.16 32.70 5.14
CA SER A 427 -4.94 33.68 4.08
C SER A 427 -3.53 34.32 4.14
N TRP A 428 -2.48 33.53 4.40
CA TRP A 428 -1.13 34.07 4.45
C TRP A 428 -0.45 34.04 3.08
N THR A 429 0.27 35.10 2.82
CA THR A 429 1.10 35.19 1.63
C THR A 429 2.49 34.67 1.95
N MET A 430 2.92 33.61 1.24
CA MET A 430 4.30 33.14 1.29
C MET A 430 5.21 34.31 0.92
N PRO A 431 6.29 34.57 1.64
CA PRO A 431 7.16 35.68 1.34
C PRO A 431 7.97 35.44 0.07
N SER A 432 8.26 36.50 -0.68
CA SER A 432 9.12 36.45 -1.86
C SER A 432 10.53 35.89 -1.56
N SER A 433 10.98 36.00 -0.32
CA SER A 433 12.26 35.46 0.16
C SER A 433 12.38 33.92 -0.02
N ILE A 434 11.26 33.17 -0.20
CA ILE A 434 11.33 31.73 -0.50
C ILE A 434 12.18 31.47 -1.75
N GLY A 435 12.11 32.34 -2.74
CA GLY A 435 12.90 32.25 -3.98
C GLY A 435 14.42 32.31 -3.75
N ASN A 436 14.88 32.69 -2.55
CA ASN A 436 16.31 32.75 -2.21
C ASN A 436 16.88 31.38 -1.78
N LEU A 437 16.04 30.38 -1.49
CA LEU A 437 16.46 29.06 -1.06
C LEU A 437 17.08 28.26 -2.21
N LYS A 438 18.26 28.67 -2.66
CA LYS A 438 18.90 28.07 -3.85
C LYS A 438 19.35 26.62 -3.65
N ALA A 439 19.53 26.16 -2.42
CA ALA A 439 19.85 24.76 -2.12
C ALA A 439 18.62 23.84 -2.08
N LEU A 440 17.40 24.40 -2.09
CA LEU A 440 16.16 23.64 -1.89
C LEU A 440 15.94 22.63 -3.00
N ARG A 441 15.72 21.38 -2.60
CA ARG A 441 15.47 20.24 -3.50
C ARG A 441 14.06 19.66 -3.33
N SER A 442 13.47 19.81 -2.14
CA SER A 442 12.13 19.32 -1.84
C SER A 442 11.31 20.42 -1.17
N LEU A 443 10.14 20.68 -1.72
CA LEU A 443 9.14 21.60 -1.14
C LEU A 443 7.81 20.86 -1.05
N LYS A 444 7.28 20.75 0.19
CA LYS A 444 5.96 20.18 0.46
C LYS A 444 5.08 21.21 1.15
N LEU A 445 3.89 21.37 0.63
CA LEU A 445 2.91 22.35 1.09
C LEU A 445 1.59 21.64 1.39
N PHE A 446 1.09 21.75 2.63
CA PHE A 446 -0.14 21.12 3.06
C PHE A 446 -1.14 22.19 3.50
N ASP A 447 -2.36 22.13 3.00
CA ASP A 447 -3.50 22.98 3.33
C ASP A 447 -3.18 24.50 3.26
N CYS A 448 -2.33 24.88 2.31
CA CYS A 448 -1.87 26.25 2.16
C CYS A 448 -2.76 27.06 1.21
N ASN A 449 -2.97 28.34 1.54
CA ASN A 449 -3.62 29.28 0.65
C ASN A 449 -2.54 30.04 -0.15
N LEU A 450 -2.42 29.79 -1.45
CA LEU A 450 -1.36 30.29 -2.30
C LEU A 450 -1.89 31.36 -3.28
N PRO A 451 -1.74 32.66 -3.02
CA PRO A 451 -2.07 33.71 -3.98
C PRO A 451 -1.07 33.73 -5.16
N ARG A 452 -1.52 34.28 -6.30
CA ARG A 452 -0.77 34.29 -7.56
C ARG A 452 0.73 34.67 -7.49
N PRO A 453 1.15 35.69 -6.71
CA PRO A 453 2.57 36.11 -6.70
C PRO A 453 3.52 34.99 -6.24
N ILE A 454 3.06 34.10 -5.38
CA ILE A 454 3.90 33.04 -4.79
C ILE A 454 4.30 31.98 -5.79
N LEU A 455 3.39 31.60 -6.68
CA LEU A 455 3.70 30.62 -7.72
C LEU A 455 4.82 31.12 -8.65
N SER A 456 4.98 32.46 -8.77
CA SER A 456 6.10 33.05 -9.48
C SER A 456 7.40 32.91 -8.72
N GLU A 457 7.39 33.10 -7.39
CA GLU A 457 8.59 32.99 -6.53
C GLU A 457 9.09 31.54 -6.42
N ILE A 458 8.18 30.57 -6.38
CA ILE A 458 8.54 29.13 -6.45
C ILE A 458 9.37 28.85 -7.72
N GLY A 459 9.06 29.51 -8.85
CA GLY A 459 9.82 29.39 -10.09
C GLY A 459 11.30 29.81 -9.98
N ASN A 460 11.69 30.51 -8.92
CA ASN A 460 13.08 30.89 -8.66
C ASN A 460 13.90 29.78 -7.95
N LEU A 461 13.27 28.70 -7.53
CA LEU A 461 13.91 27.54 -6.85
C LEU A 461 14.52 26.57 -7.88
N ILE A 462 15.49 27.03 -8.63
CA ILE A 462 16.05 26.35 -9.83
C ILE A 462 16.62 24.95 -9.53
N ASN A 463 16.98 24.62 -8.28
CA ASN A 463 17.49 23.32 -7.87
C ASN A 463 16.40 22.39 -7.34
N LEU A 464 15.12 22.82 -7.36
CA LEU A 464 14.01 22.02 -6.86
C LEU A 464 13.86 20.75 -7.70
N GLN A 465 13.80 19.61 -6.99
CA GLN A 465 13.63 18.29 -7.60
C GLN A 465 12.25 17.71 -7.30
N ARG A 466 11.62 18.11 -6.19
CA ARG A 466 10.33 17.60 -5.74
C ARG A 466 9.45 18.75 -5.28
N LEU A 467 8.27 18.86 -5.85
CA LEU A 467 7.23 19.81 -5.45
C LEU A 467 5.95 19.04 -5.21
N GLU A 468 5.46 19.08 -3.95
CA GLU A 468 4.27 18.39 -3.52
C GLU A 468 3.31 19.38 -2.88
N MET A 469 2.05 19.38 -3.30
CA MET A 469 0.99 20.28 -2.81
C MET A 469 -0.26 19.48 -2.47
N PHE A 470 -0.67 19.51 -1.21
CA PHE A 470 -1.83 18.80 -0.68
C PHE A 470 -2.85 19.78 -0.11
N GLY A 471 -4.10 19.67 -0.50
CA GLY A 471 -5.18 20.52 0.03
C GLY A 471 -5.05 22.02 -0.27
N CYS A 472 -4.08 22.43 -1.10
CA CYS A 472 -3.74 23.82 -1.30
C CYS A 472 -4.82 24.58 -2.10
N LYS A 473 -5.13 25.80 -1.68
CA LYS A 473 -6.01 26.72 -2.41
C LYS A 473 -5.15 27.62 -3.32
N LEU A 474 -5.13 27.34 -4.62
CA LEU A 474 -4.43 28.16 -5.60
C LEU A 474 -5.36 29.26 -6.10
N HIS A 475 -5.02 30.54 -5.89
CA HIS A 475 -5.84 31.65 -6.41
C HIS A 475 -5.50 31.96 -7.87
N GLY A 476 -5.73 31.02 -8.76
CA GLY A 476 -5.52 31.12 -10.21
C GLY A 476 -4.65 30.00 -10.78
N SER A 477 -4.30 30.12 -12.06
CA SER A 477 -3.50 29.15 -12.77
C SER A 477 -2.09 29.01 -12.21
N LEU A 478 -1.50 27.80 -12.32
CA LEU A 478 -0.05 27.68 -12.24
C LEU A 478 0.59 28.68 -13.20
N THR A 479 1.56 29.45 -12.70
CA THR A 479 2.21 30.49 -13.53
C THR A 479 3.20 29.86 -14.50
N SER A 480 3.51 30.57 -15.59
CA SER A 480 4.53 30.12 -16.56
C SER A 480 5.92 29.95 -15.94
N SER A 481 6.18 30.59 -14.79
CA SER A 481 7.44 30.45 -14.05
C SER A 481 7.70 29.03 -13.54
N ILE A 482 6.68 28.15 -13.48
CA ILE A 482 6.88 26.72 -13.18
C ILE A 482 7.90 26.09 -14.16
N GLY A 483 7.92 26.53 -15.41
CA GLY A 483 8.86 26.07 -16.42
C GLY A 483 10.33 26.36 -16.13
N ASN A 484 10.63 27.24 -15.17
CA ASN A 484 12.00 27.53 -14.74
C ASN A 484 12.59 26.41 -13.87
N LEU A 485 11.74 25.55 -13.31
CA LEU A 485 12.14 24.44 -12.43
C LEU A 485 12.72 23.27 -13.24
N THR A 486 13.70 23.52 -14.06
CA THR A 486 14.25 22.55 -15.02
C THR A 486 14.86 21.30 -14.36
N ASN A 487 15.19 21.36 -13.07
CA ASN A 487 15.67 20.21 -12.29
C ASN A 487 14.55 19.39 -11.63
N LEU A 488 13.28 19.79 -11.80
CA LEU A 488 12.14 19.10 -11.18
C LEU A 488 12.01 17.69 -11.74
N ARG A 489 11.92 16.72 -10.83
CA ARG A 489 11.76 15.28 -11.10
C ARG A 489 10.38 14.76 -10.74
N SER A 490 9.74 15.37 -9.74
CA SER A 490 8.41 14.99 -9.27
C SER A 490 7.56 16.23 -9.03
N LEU A 491 6.39 16.25 -9.64
CA LEU A 491 5.32 17.22 -9.37
C LEU A 491 4.08 16.43 -8.92
N TYR A 492 3.70 16.64 -7.66
CA TYR A 492 2.53 16.02 -7.06
C TYR A 492 1.54 17.09 -6.59
N MET A 493 0.28 16.96 -6.96
CA MET A 493 -0.79 17.85 -6.54
C MET A 493 -2.03 17.05 -6.16
N GLU A 494 -2.54 17.26 -4.96
CA GLU A 494 -3.72 16.56 -4.48
C GLU A 494 -4.70 17.53 -3.80
N ASN A 495 -5.98 17.37 -4.11
CA ASN A 495 -7.08 18.18 -3.54
C ASN A 495 -6.84 19.70 -3.62
N CYS A 496 -6.13 20.16 -4.64
CA CYS A 496 -5.87 21.58 -4.85
C CYS A 496 -7.07 22.26 -5.49
N LYS A 497 -7.47 23.41 -4.93
CA LYS A 497 -8.66 24.15 -5.39
C LYS A 497 -8.27 25.36 -6.23
N ALA A 498 -9.09 25.69 -7.25
CA ALA A 498 -8.95 26.87 -8.11
C ALA A 498 -7.62 26.89 -8.90
N CYS A 499 -7.21 25.74 -9.45
CA CYS A 499 -5.93 25.59 -10.15
C CYS A 499 -5.89 26.29 -11.53
N GLY A 500 -7.02 26.74 -12.09
CA GLY A 500 -7.09 27.36 -13.42
C GLY A 500 -6.63 26.40 -14.53
N THR A 501 -5.95 26.90 -15.56
CA THR A 501 -5.43 26.07 -16.66
C THR A 501 -3.99 25.64 -16.41
N MET A 502 -3.63 24.45 -16.90
CA MET A 502 -2.23 24.01 -16.89
C MET A 502 -1.44 24.83 -17.92
N PRO A 503 -0.33 25.50 -17.50
CA PRO A 503 0.43 26.35 -18.43
C PRO A 503 1.23 25.52 -19.45
N TYR A 504 1.36 26.01 -20.67
CA TYR A 504 2.23 25.41 -21.68
C TYR A 504 3.70 25.25 -21.21
N ALA A 505 4.13 26.10 -20.28
CA ALA A 505 5.46 26.03 -19.67
C ALA A 505 5.77 24.73 -18.95
N ILE A 506 4.76 23.90 -18.61
CA ILE A 506 4.98 22.56 -18.07
C ILE A 506 5.92 21.74 -18.95
N GLY A 507 5.86 21.91 -20.27
CA GLY A 507 6.72 21.22 -21.23
C GLY A 507 8.21 21.58 -21.15
N TYR A 508 8.60 22.55 -20.32
CA TYR A 508 10.02 22.89 -20.09
C TYR A 508 10.66 22.02 -18.98
N LEU A 509 9.85 21.28 -18.23
CA LEU A 509 10.31 20.42 -17.14
C LEU A 509 10.88 19.08 -17.67
N ARG A 510 11.87 19.14 -18.54
CA ARG A 510 12.40 17.96 -19.27
C ARG A 510 12.99 16.87 -18.36
N ASN A 511 13.36 17.19 -17.13
CA ASN A 511 13.84 16.22 -16.14
C ASN A 511 12.72 15.57 -15.30
N LEU A 512 11.45 15.91 -15.57
CA LEU A 512 10.31 15.38 -14.84
C LEU A 512 10.18 13.87 -15.10
N ILE A 513 10.09 13.11 -14.01
CA ILE A 513 9.95 11.65 -13.99
C ILE A 513 8.52 11.27 -13.60
N ARG A 514 7.91 12.06 -12.70
CA ARG A 514 6.57 11.80 -12.15
C ARG A 514 5.74 13.07 -12.23
N LEU A 515 4.55 12.95 -12.79
CA LEU A 515 3.51 13.98 -12.81
C LEU A 515 2.22 13.36 -12.31
N GLU A 516 1.78 13.75 -11.11
CA GLU A 516 0.63 13.15 -10.44
C GLU A 516 -0.30 14.25 -9.94
N ILE A 517 -1.54 14.22 -10.40
CA ILE A 517 -2.56 15.23 -10.13
C ILE A 517 -3.86 14.53 -9.74
N PHE A 518 -4.28 14.69 -8.49
CA PHE A 518 -5.47 14.06 -7.92
C PHE A 518 -6.46 15.10 -7.42
N THR A 519 -7.72 14.96 -7.74
CA THR A 519 -8.83 15.76 -7.20
C THR A 519 -8.60 17.29 -7.26
N CYS A 520 -7.81 17.75 -8.24
CA CYS A 520 -7.52 19.16 -8.46
C CYS A 520 -8.53 19.78 -9.44
N LYS A 521 -8.88 21.07 -9.22
CA LYS A 521 -9.83 21.75 -10.09
C LYS A 521 -9.07 22.51 -11.21
N PHE A 522 -8.51 21.77 -12.17
CA PHE A 522 -7.99 22.36 -13.39
C PHE A 522 -9.11 22.65 -14.39
N ALA A 523 -8.92 23.67 -15.23
CA ALA A 523 -9.81 23.98 -16.33
C ALA A 523 -9.11 23.79 -17.67
N GLY A 524 -9.87 23.39 -18.72
CA GLY A 524 -9.34 23.28 -20.08
C GLY A 524 -8.58 21.99 -20.35
N GLU A 525 -7.85 21.98 -21.47
CA GLU A 525 -7.22 20.78 -21.99
C GLU A 525 -5.83 20.52 -21.39
N ILE A 526 -5.39 19.26 -21.43
CA ILE A 526 -3.98 18.90 -21.19
C ILE A 526 -3.14 19.52 -22.32
N PRO A 527 -2.17 20.39 -22.01
CA PRO A 527 -1.43 21.11 -23.05
C PRO A 527 -0.59 20.15 -23.91
N SER A 528 -0.54 20.39 -25.23
CA SER A 528 0.25 19.56 -26.15
C SER A 528 1.76 19.55 -25.85
N THR A 529 2.26 20.57 -25.15
CA THR A 529 3.66 20.62 -24.69
C THR A 529 4.01 19.55 -23.67
N ILE A 530 3.02 18.81 -23.14
CA ILE A 530 3.26 17.64 -22.28
C ILE A 530 4.18 16.63 -22.97
N GLY A 531 4.10 16.48 -24.30
CA GLY A 531 4.96 15.59 -25.07
C GLY A 531 6.47 15.91 -24.99
N ASN A 532 6.84 17.09 -24.52
CA ASN A 532 8.24 17.46 -24.34
C ASN A 532 8.90 16.83 -23.09
N LEU A 533 8.11 16.21 -22.22
CA LEU A 533 8.56 15.57 -20.97
C LEU A 533 9.14 14.17 -21.25
N THR A 534 10.16 14.10 -22.08
CA THR A 534 10.71 12.83 -22.61
C THR A 534 11.26 11.87 -21.56
N ASN A 535 11.55 12.34 -20.35
CA ASN A 535 11.99 11.51 -19.20
C ASN A 535 10.83 11.05 -18.30
N LEU A 536 9.58 11.45 -18.61
CA LEU A 536 8.43 11.11 -17.78
C LEU A 536 8.17 9.61 -17.82
N LYS A 537 8.14 9.00 -16.63
CA LYS A 537 7.87 7.57 -16.42
C LYS A 537 6.44 7.33 -15.93
N ILE A 538 5.94 8.21 -15.08
CA ILE A 538 4.63 8.09 -14.45
C ILE A 538 3.84 9.37 -14.71
N MET A 539 2.65 9.22 -15.28
CA MET A 539 1.67 10.28 -15.45
C MET A 539 0.32 9.80 -14.93
N VAL A 540 -0.18 10.47 -13.89
CA VAL A 540 -1.48 10.20 -13.29
C VAL A 540 -2.28 11.49 -13.24
N ILE A 541 -3.50 11.45 -13.74
CA ILE A 541 -4.49 12.54 -13.68
C ILE A 541 -5.83 11.91 -13.28
N SER A 542 -6.29 12.15 -12.04
CA SER A 542 -7.55 11.60 -11.56
C SER A 542 -8.44 12.68 -10.94
N TYR A 543 -9.71 12.70 -11.31
CA TYR A 543 -10.77 13.59 -10.77
C TYR A 543 -10.39 15.09 -10.79
N SER A 544 -9.67 15.54 -11.82
CA SER A 544 -9.03 16.86 -11.83
C SER A 544 -9.69 17.89 -12.77
N GLN A 545 -10.83 17.55 -13.38
CA GLN A 545 -11.66 18.41 -14.23
C GLN A 545 -10.96 18.91 -15.51
N PHE A 546 -9.92 18.23 -15.97
CA PHE A 546 -9.39 18.46 -17.32
C PHE A 546 -10.45 18.11 -18.34
N SER A 547 -10.54 18.85 -19.43
CA SER A 547 -11.55 18.68 -20.46
C SER A 547 -10.94 18.55 -21.85
N GLY A 548 -11.77 18.17 -22.82
CA GLY A 548 -11.33 18.02 -24.21
C GLY A 548 -10.57 16.73 -24.50
N PRO A 549 -9.94 16.64 -25.68
CA PRO A 549 -9.27 15.43 -26.12
C PRO A 549 -7.88 15.26 -25.51
N MET A 550 -7.44 14.03 -25.41
CA MET A 550 -6.04 13.72 -25.10
C MET A 550 -5.13 14.23 -26.22
N PRO A 551 -4.03 14.95 -25.89
CA PRO A 551 -3.14 15.49 -26.92
C PRO A 551 -2.39 14.38 -27.66
N PHE A 552 -2.32 14.45 -28.99
CA PHE A 552 -1.54 13.53 -29.83
C PHE A 552 -0.06 13.45 -29.40
N ALA A 553 0.47 14.53 -28.84
CA ALA A 553 1.84 14.61 -28.33
C ALA A 553 2.16 13.64 -27.20
N ILE A 554 1.15 13.00 -26.56
CA ILE A 554 1.40 12.00 -25.50
C ILE A 554 2.27 10.84 -26.01
N GLY A 555 2.16 10.48 -27.29
CA GLY A 555 2.99 9.45 -27.92
C GLY A 555 4.48 9.79 -28.04
N GLN A 556 4.89 10.98 -27.64
CA GLN A 556 6.31 11.40 -27.58
C GLN A 556 6.98 11.01 -26.25
N LEU A 557 6.21 10.60 -25.24
CA LEU A 557 6.69 10.24 -23.91
C LEU A 557 7.32 8.84 -23.89
N LYS A 558 8.42 8.65 -24.61
CA LYS A 558 9.06 7.33 -24.84
C LYS A 558 9.53 6.60 -23.58
N ALA A 559 9.73 7.31 -22.47
CA ALA A 559 10.13 6.74 -21.20
C ALA A 559 8.93 6.31 -20.33
N LEU A 560 7.69 6.60 -20.76
CA LEU A 560 6.49 6.37 -19.96
C LEU A 560 6.27 4.88 -19.72
N THR A 561 6.12 4.52 -18.45
CA THR A 561 5.82 3.17 -17.99
C THR A 561 4.40 3.05 -17.45
N ARG A 562 3.83 4.15 -16.94
CA ARG A 562 2.47 4.21 -16.42
C ARG A 562 1.76 5.47 -16.88
N LEU A 563 0.56 5.28 -17.42
CA LEU A 563 -0.38 6.33 -17.77
C LEU A 563 -1.75 6.01 -17.16
N THR A 564 -2.17 6.83 -16.21
CA THR A 564 -3.50 6.72 -15.58
C THR A 564 -4.25 8.05 -15.80
N ILE A 565 -5.44 7.98 -16.38
CA ILE A 565 -6.35 9.12 -16.53
C ILE A 565 -7.76 8.68 -16.11
N GLU A 566 -8.30 9.34 -15.10
CA GLU A 566 -9.62 9.11 -14.57
C GLU A 566 -10.33 10.45 -14.39
N ASP A 567 -11.00 10.93 -15.46
CA ASP A 567 -11.65 12.24 -15.42
C ASP A 567 -12.80 12.30 -16.43
N ARG A 568 -14.03 12.42 -15.93
CA ARG A 568 -15.26 12.47 -16.74
C ARG A 568 -15.31 13.59 -17.74
N SER A 569 -14.48 14.60 -17.61
CA SER A 569 -14.46 15.74 -18.55
C SER A 569 -13.54 15.48 -19.75
N ILE A 570 -12.68 14.48 -19.71
CA ILE A 570 -11.84 14.04 -20.85
C ILE A 570 -12.72 13.32 -21.89
N SER A 571 -12.55 13.65 -23.16
CA SER A 571 -13.40 13.17 -24.24
C SER A 571 -12.60 12.97 -25.54
N GLY A 572 -13.29 12.68 -26.63
CA GLY A 572 -12.65 12.47 -27.94
C GLY A 572 -12.23 11.03 -28.18
N ARG A 573 -11.19 10.81 -28.98
CA ARG A 573 -10.66 9.49 -29.31
C ARG A 573 -9.35 9.23 -28.58
N LEU A 574 -9.06 7.95 -28.29
CA LEU A 574 -7.74 7.55 -27.87
C LEU A 574 -6.72 7.88 -28.98
N PRO A 575 -5.68 8.69 -28.71
CA PRO A 575 -4.74 9.10 -29.76
C PRO A 575 -4.00 7.90 -30.35
N SER A 576 -3.98 7.77 -31.69
CA SER A 576 -3.24 6.67 -32.35
C SER A 576 -1.74 6.67 -32.03
N SER A 577 -1.19 7.82 -31.60
CA SER A 577 0.21 7.93 -31.13
C SER A 577 0.52 7.15 -29.85
N ILE A 578 -0.49 6.67 -29.10
CA ILE A 578 -0.32 5.88 -27.87
C ILE A 578 0.52 4.63 -28.13
N VAL A 579 0.40 4.03 -29.32
CA VAL A 579 1.18 2.85 -29.71
C VAL A 579 2.69 3.09 -29.81
N ASN A 580 3.12 4.34 -29.78
CA ASN A 580 4.52 4.70 -29.73
C ASN A 580 5.17 4.54 -28.35
N LEU A 581 4.39 4.27 -27.31
CA LEU A 581 4.85 4.15 -25.92
C LEU A 581 5.34 2.73 -25.64
N THR A 582 6.41 2.31 -26.28
CA THR A 582 6.91 0.92 -26.23
C THR A 582 7.40 0.44 -24.88
N ARG A 583 7.56 1.34 -23.90
CA ARG A 583 7.91 1.01 -22.51
C ARG A 583 6.71 1.01 -21.56
N LEU A 584 5.51 1.29 -22.08
CA LEU A 584 4.30 1.37 -21.25
C LEU A 584 3.97 0.00 -20.70
N VAL A 585 3.88 -0.09 -19.37
CA VAL A 585 3.53 -1.30 -18.61
C VAL A 585 2.06 -1.26 -18.20
N GLN A 586 1.56 -0.07 -17.87
CA GLN A 586 0.23 0.17 -17.34
C GLN A 586 -0.44 1.31 -18.09
N LEU A 587 -1.59 1.02 -18.70
CA LEU A 587 -2.46 1.99 -19.34
C LEU A 587 -3.84 1.90 -18.72
N GLU A 588 -4.22 2.94 -18.01
CA GLU A 588 -5.53 3.07 -17.36
C GLU A 588 -6.17 4.38 -17.78
N ILE A 589 -7.26 4.29 -18.53
CA ILE A 589 -8.07 5.45 -18.89
C ILE A 589 -9.52 5.07 -18.63
N THR A 590 -9.97 5.39 -17.44
CA THR A 590 -11.23 4.89 -16.89
C THR A 590 -12.17 6.05 -16.52
N ASP A 591 -13.46 5.79 -16.51
CA ASP A 591 -14.51 6.77 -16.14
C ASP A 591 -14.35 8.11 -16.89
N THR A 592 -14.06 8.03 -18.22
CA THR A 592 -13.96 9.20 -19.12
C THR A 592 -15.05 9.14 -20.20
N HIS A 593 -15.08 10.14 -21.08
CA HIS A 593 -15.96 10.14 -22.25
C HIS A 593 -15.20 9.83 -23.56
N LEU A 594 -14.18 8.96 -23.49
CA LEU A 594 -13.50 8.51 -24.71
C LEU A 594 -14.42 7.67 -25.59
N ARG A 595 -14.33 7.90 -26.90
CA ARG A 595 -15.17 7.25 -27.91
C ARG A 595 -14.38 6.82 -29.13
N GLY A 596 -15.03 6.01 -29.99
CA GLY A 596 -14.41 5.49 -31.20
C GLY A 596 -13.59 4.24 -30.94
N ASP A 597 -12.86 3.79 -31.96
CA ASP A 597 -12.18 2.50 -31.92
C ASP A 597 -10.87 2.56 -31.17
N ILE A 598 -10.44 1.45 -30.60
CA ILE A 598 -9.09 1.28 -30.04
C ILE A 598 -8.07 1.35 -31.21
N PRO A 599 -6.99 2.12 -31.07
CA PRO A 599 -5.97 2.16 -32.12
C PRO A 599 -5.41 0.77 -32.43
N PRO A 600 -5.30 0.40 -33.73
CA PRO A 600 -4.60 -0.81 -34.12
C PRO A 600 -3.22 -0.88 -33.47
N TYR A 601 -2.79 -2.07 -33.12
CA TYR A 601 -1.49 -2.33 -32.45
C TYR A 601 -1.39 -1.91 -30.98
N LEU A 602 -2.47 -1.43 -30.33
CA LEU A 602 -2.43 -1.20 -28.87
C LEU A 602 -2.12 -2.51 -28.15
N PHE A 603 -2.74 -3.59 -28.59
CA PHE A 603 -2.50 -4.94 -28.03
C PHE A 603 -1.14 -5.53 -28.40
N ALA A 604 -0.40 -4.91 -29.34
CA ALA A 604 0.95 -5.31 -29.73
C ALA A 604 2.05 -4.55 -28.98
N LEU A 605 1.71 -3.72 -27.97
CA LEU A 605 2.72 -3.03 -27.16
C LEU A 605 3.53 -4.05 -26.33
N PRO A 606 4.86 -4.12 -26.52
CA PRO A 606 5.66 -5.25 -26.02
C PRO A 606 5.82 -5.29 -24.50
N ALA A 607 5.61 -4.19 -23.80
CA ALA A 607 5.77 -4.10 -22.35
C ALA A 607 4.42 -3.99 -21.60
N LEU A 608 3.30 -3.87 -22.33
CA LEU A 608 1.99 -3.61 -21.70
C LEU A 608 1.48 -4.85 -20.97
N ARG A 609 1.20 -4.69 -19.69
CA ARG A 609 0.73 -5.77 -18.79
C ARG A 609 -0.66 -5.50 -18.25
N PHE A 610 -0.96 -4.24 -17.95
CA PHE A 610 -2.22 -3.80 -17.36
C PHE A 610 -2.90 -2.83 -18.31
N LEU A 611 -4.05 -3.24 -18.83
CA LEU A 611 -4.87 -2.43 -19.71
C LEU A 611 -6.26 -2.27 -19.10
N ARG A 612 -6.57 -1.04 -18.66
CA ARG A 612 -7.88 -0.66 -18.17
C ARG A 612 -8.45 0.49 -18.97
N LEU A 613 -9.56 0.24 -19.66
CA LEU A 613 -10.29 1.22 -20.47
C LEU A 613 -11.78 1.22 -20.11
N ASP A 614 -12.12 0.75 -18.92
CA ASP A 614 -13.50 0.60 -18.47
C ASP A 614 -14.25 1.93 -18.32
N LYS A 615 -15.60 1.85 -18.34
CA LYS A 615 -16.50 3.00 -18.15
C LYS A 615 -16.23 4.14 -19.11
N ASN A 616 -16.17 3.79 -20.41
CA ASN A 616 -15.99 4.74 -21.52
C ASN A 616 -17.10 4.58 -22.57
N GLN A 617 -16.95 5.23 -23.70
CA GLN A 617 -17.82 5.10 -24.88
C GLN A 617 -17.05 4.55 -26.08
N LEU A 618 -16.04 3.73 -25.84
CA LEU A 618 -15.24 3.10 -26.87
C LEU A 618 -16.09 2.09 -27.65
N SER A 619 -15.88 2.02 -28.95
CA SER A 619 -16.74 1.30 -29.88
C SER A 619 -15.94 0.50 -30.89
N GLY A 620 -16.65 -0.14 -31.83
CA GLY A 620 -16.02 -0.94 -32.87
C GLY A 620 -15.59 -2.34 -32.42
N PRO A 621 -15.13 -3.17 -33.35
CA PRO A 621 -14.60 -4.48 -33.05
C PRO A 621 -13.17 -4.38 -32.46
N ILE A 622 -12.81 -5.33 -31.64
CA ILE A 622 -11.42 -5.58 -31.29
C ILE A 622 -10.87 -6.58 -32.30
N GLU A 623 -9.88 -6.16 -33.07
CA GLU A 623 -9.24 -7.01 -34.07
C GLU A 623 -8.35 -8.08 -33.42
N GLU A 624 -8.15 -9.20 -34.14
CA GLU A 624 -7.20 -10.22 -33.71
C GLU A 624 -5.78 -9.67 -33.64
N PHE A 625 -5.02 -10.04 -32.64
CA PHE A 625 -3.67 -9.55 -32.38
C PHE A 625 -2.70 -10.71 -32.08
N ASP A 626 -1.41 -10.46 -32.19
CA ASP A 626 -0.37 -11.44 -31.84
C ASP A 626 -0.26 -11.56 -30.33
N ALA A 627 -0.84 -12.62 -29.78
CA ALA A 627 -0.85 -12.90 -28.36
C ALA A 627 0.44 -13.57 -27.84
N GLU A 628 1.24 -14.20 -28.73
CA GLU A 628 2.49 -14.87 -28.32
C GLU A 628 3.55 -13.86 -27.83
N SER A 629 3.57 -12.66 -28.41
CA SER A 629 4.46 -11.56 -27.99
C SER A 629 3.89 -10.71 -26.84
N SER A 630 2.64 -10.96 -26.41
CA SER A 630 1.93 -10.15 -25.42
C SER A 630 2.22 -10.58 -23.99
N CYS A 631 2.39 -9.60 -23.10
CA CYS A 631 2.69 -9.81 -21.68
C CYS A 631 1.53 -9.46 -20.76
N PHE A 632 0.27 -9.43 -21.27
CA PHE A 632 -0.89 -9.03 -20.49
C PHE A 632 -1.10 -9.91 -19.25
N ILE A 633 -1.28 -9.22 -18.13
CA ILE A 633 -1.67 -9.80 -16.83
C ILE A 633 -3.14 -9.50 -16.57
N GLU A 634 -3.58 -8.30 -16.93
CA GLU A 634 -4.95 -7.83 -16.71
C GLU A 634 -5.45 -7.04 -17.91
N VAL A 635 -6.69 -7.33 -18.33
CA VAL A 635 -7.41 -6.58 -19.37
C VAL A 635 -8.83 -6.31 -18.90
N VAL A 636 -9.15 -5.03 -18.66
CA VAL A 636 -10.46 -4.56 -18.24
C VAL A 636 -11.01 -3.57 -19.28
N LEU A 637 -12.08 -3.95 -19.96
CA LEU A 637 -12.75 -3.18 -21.00
C LEU A 637 -14.24 -2.97 -20.71
N SER A 638 -14.65 -3.24 -19.48
CA SER A 638 -16.04 -3.23 -19.01
C SER A 638 -16.73 -1.88 -19.20
N GLY A 639 -18.05 -1.89 -19.40
CA GLY A 639 -18.83 -0.65 -19.47
C GLY A 639 -18.48 0.24 -20.67
N ASN A 640 -18.37 -0.36 -21.86
CA ASN A 640 -18.15 0.30 -23.14
C ASN A 640 -19.24 -0.07 -24.17
N VAL A 641 -19.04 0.24 -25.42
CA VAL A 641 -19.94 -0.13 -26.53
C VAL A 641 -19.21 -0.90 -27.61
N PHE A 642 -18.24 -1.74 -27.27
CA PHE A 642 -17.52 -2.61 -28.20
C PHE A 642 -18.48 -3.58 -28.88
N THR A 643 -18.24 -3.89 -30.16
CA THR A 643 -19.09 -4.74 -31.00
C THR A 643 -18.26 -5.83 -31.67
N GLY A 644 -18.92 -6.69 -32.41
CA GLY A 644 -18.30 -7.78 -33.18
C GLY A 644 -18.06 -9.04 -32.37
N GLN A 645 -17.30 -9.96 -32.97
CA GLN A 645 -17.02 -11.26 -32.37
C GLN A 645 -15.99 -11.12 -31.24
N PHE A 646 -16.09 -12.03 -30.24
CA PHE A 646 -15.05 -12.11 -29.19
C PHE A 646 -13.70 -12.54 -29.82
N PRO A 647 -12.61 -11.76 -29.64
CA PRO A 647 -11.31 -12.05 -30.25
C PRO A 647 -10.68 -13.34 -29.71
N LYS A 648 -10.32 -14.25 -30.59
CA LYS A 648 -9.69 -15.53 -30.20
C LYS A 648 -8.28 -15.36 -29.65
N SER A 649 -7.62 -14.24 -29.93
CA SER A 649 -6.31 -13.89 -29.40
C SER A 649 -6.28 -13.85 -27.87
N PHE A 650 -7.39 -13.52 -27.20
CA PHE A 650 -7.46 -13.54 -25.73
C PHE A 650 -7.24 -14.94 -25.15
N PHE A 651 -7.63 -16.02 -25.85
CA PHE A 651 -7.40 -17.40 -25.38
C PHE A 651 -5.92 -17.81 -25.39
N GLN A 652 -5.02 -17.00 -25.94
CA GLN A 652 -3.60 -17.31 -26.10
C GLN A 652 -2.74 -16.53 -25.10
N LEU A 653 -3.32 -15.65 -24.28
CA LEU A 653 -2.61 -14.80 -23.30
C LEU A 653 -2.21 -15.60 -22.06
N ALA A 654 -1.14 -16.40 -22.15
CA ALA A 654 -0.74 -17.34 -21.10
C ALA A 654 -0.44 -16.71 -19.71
N SER A 655 -0.17 -15.41 -19.65
CA SER A 655 0.09 -14.66 -18.41
C SER A 655 -1.15 -14.01 -17.81
N LEU A 656 -2.30 -14.08 -18.48
CA LEU A 656 -3.52 -13.38 -18.06
C LEU A 656 -4.05 -13.93 -16.73
N THR A 657 -4.31 -13.03 -15.79
CA THR A 657 -4.91 -13.32 -14.48
C THR A 657 -6.33 -12.80 -14.37
N SER A 658 -6.68 -11.70 -15.08
CA SER A 658 -8.04 -11.16 -15.13
C SER A 658 -8.40 -10.70 -16.54
N LEU A 659 -9.63 -11.03 -16.95
CA LEU A 659 -10.27 -10.55 -18.18
C LEU A 659 -11.70 -10.12 -17.86
N GLU A 660 -11.95 -8.83 -17.95
CA GLU A 660 -13.27 -8.22 -17.70
C GLU A 660 -13.70 -7.43 -18.93
N ILE A 661 -14.75 -7.90 -19.59
CA ILE A 661 -15.32 -7.27 -20.79
C ILE A 661 -16.83 -7.11 -20.68
N ASP A 662 -17.33 -7.22 -19.47
CA ASP A 662 -18.77 -7.10 -19.18
C ASP A 662 -19.36 -5.76 -19.65
N GLN A 663 -20.69 -5.70 -19.75
CA GLN A 663 -21.42 -4.49 -20.15
C GLN A 663 -20.92 -3.89 -21.46
N ASN A 664 -20.88 -4.72 -22.51
CA ASN A 664 -20.53 -4.35 -23.88
C ASN A 664 -21.54 -4.91 -24.90
N ASN A 665 -21.24 -4.83 -26.19
CA ASN A 665 -22.08 -5.34 -27.26
C ASN A 665 -21.37 -6.45 -28.07
N PHE A 666 -20.41 -7.19 -27.49
CA PHE A 666 -19.83 -8.35 -28.14
C PHE A 666 -20.89 -9.39 -28.47
N GLU A 667 -20.77 -10.03 -29.64
CA GLU A 667 -21.77 -10.98 -30.15
C GLU A 667 -21.14 -12.32 -30.55
N GLY A 668 -21.99 -13.32 -30.77
CA GLY A 668 -21.57 -14.66 -31.19
C GLY A 668 -21.50 -15.65 -30.05
N SER A 669 -20.82 -16.76 -30.26
CA SER A 669 -20.67 -17.81 -29.27
C SER A 669 -19.25 -17.92 -28.76
N VAL A 670 -19.11 -18.12 -27.44
CA VAL A 670 -17.83 -18.32 -26.76
C VAL A 670 -17.86 -19.68 -26.08
N ASP A 671 -16.93 -20.53 -26.46
CA ASP A 671 -16.73 -21.80 -25.77
C ASP A 671 -15.82 -21.58 -24.57
N LEU A 672 -16.36 -21.81 -23.38
CA LEU A 672 -15.64 -21.59 -22.11
C LEU A 672 -14.40 -22.48 -21.99
N SER A 673 -14.40 -23.66 -22.65
CA SER A 673 -13.26 -24.58 -22.67
C SER A 673 -11.99 -23.96 -23.27
N SER A 674 -12.16 -22.95 -24.14
CA SER A 674 -11.03 -22.22 -24.73
C SER A 674 -10.17 -21.46 -23.70
N PHE A 675 -10.75 -21.11 -22.54
CA PHE A 675 -10.00 -20.46 -21.44
C PHE A 675 -9.19 -21.43 -20.60
N TRP A 676 -9.38 -22.75 -20.73
CA TRP A 676 -8.65 -23.75 -19.94
C TRP A 676 -7.12 -23.71 -20.14
N ARG A 677 -6.67 -23.08 -21.22
CA ARG A 677 -5.23 -22.88 -21.49
C ARG A 677 -4.61 -21.79 -20.60
N LEU A 678 -5.43 -20.89 -20.08
CA LEU A 678 -5.00 -19.76 -19.26
C LEU A 678 -4.88 -20.17 -17.79
N ARG A 679 -3.84 -20.92 -17.46
CA ARG A 679 -3.63 -21.52 -16.12
C ARG A 679 -3.52 -20.52 -14.97
N LYS A 680 -3.27 -19.24 -15.28
CA LYS A 680 -3.15 -18.17 -14.29
C LYS A 680 -4.45 -17.38 -14.13
N LEU A 681 -5.47 -17.68 -14.91
CA LEU A 681 -6.72 -16.92 -14.90
C LEU A 681 -7.43 -17.10 -13.56
N ALA A 682 -7.60 -15.99 -12.84
CA ALA A 682 -8.28 -15.92 -11.56
C ALA A 682 -9.63 -15.18 -11.65
N GLY A 683 -9.76 -14.24 -12.58
CA GLY A 683 -10.98 -13.48 -12.84
C GLY A 683 -11.41 -13.53 -14.30
N LEU A 684 -12.68 -13.83 -14.56
CA LEU A 684 -13.30 -13.78 -15.88
C LEU A 684 -14.70 -13.18 -15.78
N ASP A 685 -14.94 -12.05 -16.47
CA ASP A 685 -16.29 -11.49 -16.58
C ASP A 685 -16.66 -11.19 -18.04
N LEU A 686 -17.66 -11.92 -18.53
CA LEU A 686 -18.25 -11.80 -19.88
C LEU A 686 -19.69 -11.27 -19.82
N SER A 687 -20.17 -10.89 -18.65
CA SER A 687 -21.58 -10.58 -18.35
C SER A 687 -22.13 -9.44 -19.20
N HIS A 688 -23.45 -9.44 -19.38
CA HIS A 688 -24.16 -8.32 -20.02
C HIS A 688 -23.61 -7.94 -21.41
N ASN A 689 -23.39 -8.98 -22.24
CA ASN A 689 -23.06 -8.86 -23.66
C ASN A 689 -24.17 -9.52 -24.49
N LYS A 690 -23.99 -9.58 -25.82
CA LYS A 690 -24.82 -10.38 -26.72
C LYS A 690 -24.19 -11.75 -26.99
N LEU A 691 -23.34 -12.20 -26.08
CA LEU A 691 -22.62 -13.47 -26.16
C LEU A 691 -23.54 -14.64 -25.77
N SER A 692 -23.35 -15.78 -26.42
CA SER A 692 -23.88 -17.06 -25.99
C SER A 692 -22.71 -17.91 -25.51
N VAL A 693 -22.65 -18.19 -24.22
CA VAL A 693 -21.56 -19.00 -23.66
C VAL A 693 -21.92 -20.48 -23.75
N ILE A 694 -21.06 -21.25 -24.42
CA ILE A 694 -21.16 -22.70 -24.56
C ILE A 694 -20.34 -23.35 -23.46
N ILE A 695 -20.96 -24.30 -22.75
CA ILE A 695 -20.31 -25.09 -21.69
C ILE A 695 -20.46 -26.56 -22.12
N GLU A 696 -19.38 -27.15 -22.61
CA GLU A 696 -19.39 -28.58 -22.99
C GLU A 696 -19.44 -29.46 -21.73
N GLU A 697 -20.44 -30.31 -21.66
CA GLU A 697 -20.57 -31.38 -20.67
C GLU A 697 -19.85 -32.62 -21.21
N GLY A 698 -18.57 -32.77 -20.95
CA GLY A 698 -17.90 -34.00 -21.41
C GLY A 698 -16.40 -34.03 -21.14
N ASP A 699 -16.05 -34.98 -20.34
CA ASP A 699 -14.73 -35.49 -20.04
C ASP A 699 -14.10 -35.06 -18.71
N ASN A 700 -14.07 -35.99 -17.75
CA ASN A 700 -13.44 -35.84 -16.43
C ASN A 700 -11.92 -35.51 -16.48
N SER A 701 -11.33 -35.45 -17.68
CA SER A 701 -9.93 -35.12 -17.89
C SER A 701 -9.61 -33.60 -17.91
N VAL A 702 -10.65 -32.76 -18.07
CA VAL A 702 -10.49 -31.28 -18.28
C VAL A 702 -10.54 -30.52 -16.96
N SER A 703 -10.95 -31.16 -15.88
CA SER A 703 -11.21 -30.52 -14.57
C SER A 703 -9.98 -29.98 -13.84
N THR A 704 -8.76 -30.19 -14.36
CA THR A 704 -7.53 -29.84 -13.64
C THR A 704 -6.90 -28.49 -13.99
N SER A 705 -7.46 -27.72 -14.93
CA SER A 705 -6.74 -26.56 -15.50
C SER A 705 -7.17 -25.18 -14.97
N LEU A 706 -8.33 -25.04 -14.31
CA LEU A 706 -8.80 -23.76 -13.74
C LEU A 706 -8.78 -23.69 -12.22
N PHE A 707 -7.92 -24.40 -11.57
CA PHE A 707 -7.83 -24.39 -10.09
C PHE A 707 -7.63 -23.00 -9.46
N GLY A 708 -7.25 -22.00 -10.25
CA GLY A 708 -7.03 -20.63 -9.79
C GLY A 708 -8.19 -19.67 -9.98
N LEU A 709 -9.31 -20.09 -10.60
CA LEU A 709 -10.44 -19.18 -10.84
C LEU A 709 -11.19 -18.91 -9.54
N VAL A 710 -11.26 -17.64 -9.16
CA VAL A 710 -11.90 -17.17 -7.92
C VAL A 710 -13.02 -16.16 -8.18
N ALA A 711 -13.10 -15.59 -9.39
CA ALA A 711 -14.13 -14.64 -9.79
C ALA A 711 -14.68 -15.02 -11.17
N LEU A 712 -16.01 -15.18 -11.29
CA LEU A 712 -16.68 -15.52 -12.54
C LEU A 712 -17.98 -14.74 -12.71
N GLY A 713 -18.05 -13.93 -13.77
CA GLY A 713 -19.25 -13.25 -14.25
C GLY A 713 -19.70 -13.80 -15.59
N LEU A 714 -20.88 -14.38 -15.64
CA LEU A 714 -21.57 -14.89 -16.85
C LEU A 714 -23.05 -14.49 -16.88
N ALA A 715 -23.36 -13.30 -16.36
CA ALA A 715 -24.74 -12.80 -16.39
C ALA A 715 -25.21 -12.52 -17.83
N CYS A 716 -26.46 -12.86 -18.14
CA CYS A 716 -27.06 -12.68 -19.44
C CYS A 716 -26.32 -13.41 -20.60
N CYS A 717 -25.74 -14.57 -20.35
CA CYS A 717 -24.93 -15.33 -21.31
C CYS A 717 -25.66 -16.53 -21.94
N ASN A 718 -27.00 -16.58 -21.84
CA ASN A 718 -27.87 -17.63 -22.41
C ASN A 718 -27.58 -19.05 -21.89
N ILE A 719 -27.12 -19.18 -20.67
CA ILE A 719 -26.79 -20.44 -19.99
C ILE A 719 -28.09 -21.14 -19.54
N THR A 720 -28.22 -22.46 -19.78
CA THR A 720 -29.42 -23.24 -19.44
C THR A 720 -29.25 -24.22 -18.28
N LYS A 721 -28.00 -24.53 -17.93
CA LYS A 721 -27.65 -25.43 -16.81
C LYS A 721 -26.56 -24.82 -15.96
N PHE A 722 -26.56 -25.18 -14.68
CA PHE A 722 -25.47 -24.77 -13.78
C PHE A 722 -24.13 -25.38 -14.24
N PRO A 723 -23.03 -24.59 -14.40
CA PRO A 723 -21.79 -25.08 -14.96
C PRO A 723 -21.14 -26.16 -14.08
N SER A 724 -20.99 -27.37 -14.62
CA SER A 724 -20.49 -28.54 -13.87
C SER A 724 -19.03 -28.35 -13.38
N PHE A 725 -18.17 -27.63 -14.14
CA PHE A 725 -16.78 -27.40 -13.76
C PHE A 725 -16.64 -26.61 -12.44
N LEU A 726 -17.62 -25.76 -12.10
CA LEU A 726 -17.65 -25.04 -10.82
C LEU A 726 -17.59 -25.98 -9.61
N THR A 727 -18.06 -27.22 -9.79
CA THR A 727 -18.02 -28.25 -8.74
C THR A 727 -16.60 -28.65 -8.33
N HIS A 728 -15.60 -28.33 -9.13
CA HIS A 728 -14.22 -28.71 -8.92
C HIS A 728 -13.38 -27.56 -8.33
N LEU A 729 -13.92 -26.33 -8.28
CA LEU A 729 -13.23 -25.17 -7.71
C LEU A 729 -13.26 -25.23 -6.18
N GLU A 730 -12.07 -25.07 -5.57
CA GLU A 730 -11.93 -25.12 -4.12
C GLU A 730 -12.36 -23.82 -3.42
N SER A 731 -12.23 -22.68 -4.11
CA SER A 731 -12.59 -21.37 -3.60
C SER A 731 -13.26 -20.52 -4.68
N MET A 732 -14.24 -19.72 -4.28
CA MET A 732 -14.91 -18.73 -5.12
C MET A 732 -15.14 -17.49 -4.26
N SER A 733 -14.80 -16.32 -4.79
CA SER A 733 -15.04 -15.03 -4.15
C SER A 733 -16.22 -14.29 -4.78
N TYR A 734 -16.32 -14.35 -6.09
CA TYR A 734 -17.36 -13.66 -6.86
C TYR A 734 -17.99 -14.62 -7.88
N LEU A 735 -19.31 -14.77 -7.83
CA LEU A 735 -20.07 -15.53 -8.84
C LEU A 735 -21.33 -14.79 -9.24
N ASP A 736 -21.42 -14.42 -10.51
CA ASP A 736 -22.64 -13.89 -11.12
C ASP A 736 -23.09 -14.75 -12.31
N LEU A 737 -24.20 -15.45 -12.14
CA LEU A 737 -24.89 -16.20 -13.18
C LEU A 737 -26.31 -15.65 -13.43
N SER A 738 -26.55 -14.41 -13.05
CA SER A 738 -27.88 -13.80 -13.17
C SER A 738 -28.34 -13.66 -14.63
N CYS A 739 -29.61 -13.39 -14.80
CA CYS A 739 -30.18 -13.13 -16.12
C CYS A 739 -29.89 -14.25 -17.15
N ASN A 740 -29.99 -15.51 -16.73
CA ASN A 740 -29.83 -16.69 -17.59
C ASN A 740 -31.13 -17.54 -17.63
N ARG A 741 -31.05 -18.77 -18.09
CA ARG A 741 -32.19 -19.70 -18.17
C ARG A 741 -31.87 -20.99 -17.40
N ILE A 742 -31.11 -20.88 -16.32
CA ILE A 742 -30.65 -22.03 -15.54
C ILE A 742 -31.85 -22.65 -14.81
N THR A 743 -32.06 -23.95 -15.00
CA THR A 743 -33.16 -24.71 -14.38
C THR A 743 -32.65 -25.71 -13.35
N GLY A 744 -33.55 -26.21 -12.51
CA GLY A 744 -33.27 -27.23 -11.50
C GLY A 744 -32.93 -26.65 -10.14
N ASP A 745 -32.29 -27.46 -9.30
CA ASP A 745 -31.92 -27.04 -7.95
C ASP A 745 -30.53 -26.44 -7.88
N MET A 746 -30.36 -25.45 -7.00
CA MET A 746 -29.04 -24.89 -6.68
C MET A 746 -28.16 -25.96 -6.01
N PRO A 747 -26.93 -26.20 -6.51
CA PRO A 747 -26.04 -27.20 -5.95
C PRO A 747 -25.59 -26.85 -4.53
N LYS A 748 -25.57 -27.82 -3.63
CA LYS A 748 -25.14 -27.65 -2.23
C LYS A 748 -23.67 -27.25 -2.07
N LEU A 749 -22.84 -27.52 -3.05
CA LEU A 749 -21.42 -27.18 -3.03
C LEU A 749 -21.16 -25.67 -2.78
N ILE A 750 -22.07 -24.78 -3.23
CA ILE A 750 -21.97 -23.33 -3.08
C ILE A 750 -21.77 -22.96 -1.60
N TRP A 751 -22.54 -23.58 -0.70
CA TRP A 751 -22.46 -23.33 0.75
C TRP A 751 -21.58 -24.33 1.51
N GLU A 752 -21.28 -25.49 0.93
CA GLU A 752 -20.40 -26.48 1.55
C GLU A 752 -18.91 -26.15 1.34
N ARG A 753 -18.52 -25.64 0.17
CA ARG A 753 -17.13 -25.38 -0.18
C ARG A 753 -16.71 -23.92 -0.09
N TRP A 754 -17.57 -23.01 -0.57
CA TRP A 754 -17.19 -21.60 -0.69
C TRP A 754 -17.62 -20.74 0.49
N ASN A 755 -18.04 -21.37 1.57
CA ASN A 755 -18.61 -20.73 2.75
C ASN A 755 -17.73 -19.67 3.44
N ASN A 756 -16.41 -19.75 3.30
CA ASN A 756 -15.45 -18.81 3.94
C ASN A 756 -14.78 -17.84 2.95
N GLY A 757 -15.02 -17.97 1.65
CA GLY A 757 -14.35 -17.16 0.63
C GLY A 757 -15.28 -16.30 -0.21
N LEU A 758 -16.58 -16.65 -0.24
CA LEU A 758 -17.54 -15.99 -1.11
C LEU A 758 -17.88 -14.60 -0.58
N PHE A 759 -17.68 -13.61 -1.43
CA PHE A 759 -17.99 -12.19 -1.20
C PHE A 759 -19.33 -11.82 -1.84
N GLN A 760 -19.55 -12.25 -3.07
CA GLN A 760 -20.77 -11.98 -3.80
C GLN A 760 -21.29 -13.20 -4.52
N LEU A 761 -22.59 -13.48 -4.36
CA LEU A 761 -23.34 -14.48 -5.09
C LEU A 761 -24.59 -13.87 -5.70
N ASN A 762 -24.63 -13.82 -7.03
CA ASN A 762 -25.82 -13.39 -7.77
C ASN A 762 -26.31 -14.51 -8.70
N LEU A 763 -27.47 -15.09 -8.38
CA LEU A 763 -28.16 -16.11 -9.18
C LEU A 763 -29.56 -15.65 -9.62
N SER A 764 -29.82 -14.35 -9.54
CA SER A 764 -31.12 -13.76 -9.83
C SER A 764 -31.55 -13.93 -11.30
N HIS A 765 -32.81 -13.74 -11.57
CA HIS A 765 -33.36 -13.82 -12.92
C HIS A 765 -33.00 -15.12 -13.66
N ASN A 766 -33.30 -16.26 -13.02
CA ASN A 766 -33.13 -17.61 -13.56
C ASN A 766 -34.41 -18.45 -13.35
N MET A 767 -34.34 -19.74 -13.53
CA MET A 767 -35.45 -20.68 -13.37
C MET A 767 -35.14 -21.74 -12.30
N PHE A 768 -34.38 -21.39 -11.25
CA PHE A 768 -34.12 -22.30 -10.14
C PHE A 768 -35.41 -22.65 -9.39
N THR A 769 -35.61 -23.93 -9.08
CA THR A 769 -36.83 -24.42 -8.44
C THR A 769 -36.64 -24.78 -6.99
N GLY A 770 -35.45 -25.11 -6.58
CA GLY A 770 -35.14 -25.50 -5.21
C GLY A 770 -33.71 -25.27 -4.79
N MET A 771 -33.46 -25.57 -3.53
CA MET A 771 -32.14 -25.49 -2.90
C MET A 771 -31.90 -26.79 -2.15
N GLN A 772 -30.76 -27.43 -2.38
CA GLN A 772 -30.38 -28.64 -1.64
C GLN A 772 -29.85 -28.26 -0.25
N LEU A 773 -30.74 -27.82 0.64
CA LEU A 773 -30.43 -27.35 1.99
C LEU A 773 -31.09 -28.14 3.09
N THR A 774 -30.34 -28.56 4.10
CA THR A 774 -30.78 -28.85 5.44
C THR A 774 -29.61 -28.59 6.39
N PRO A 775 -29.64 -27.61 7.26
CA PRO A 775 -30.73 -26.68 7.65
C PRO A 775 -30.84 -25.42 6.77
N TYR A 776 -31.90 -24.63 6.96
CA TYR A 776 -32.15 -23.35 6.24
C TYR A 776 -31.26 -22.19 6.70
N VAL A 777 -30.14 -22.46 7.31
CA VAL A 777 -29.11 -21.49 7.67
C VAL A 777 -27.90 -21.78 6.80
N LEU A 778 -27.59 -20.83 5.91
CA LEU A 778 -26.45 -20.93 5.01
C LEU A 778 -25.17 -20.73 5.82
N PRO A 779 -24.18 -21.63 5.75
CA PRO A 779 -22.98 -21.58 6.59
C PRO A 779 -21.93 -20.56 6.09
N PHE A 780 -22.36 -19.47 5.45
CA PHE A 780 -21.45 -18.44 4.99
C PHE A 780 -20.78 -17.72 6.17
N GLY A 781 -19.49 -17.45 6.00
CA GLY A 781 -18.67 -16.68 6.91
C GLY A 781 -18.94 -15.17 6.83
N SER A 782 -18.14 -14.39 7.52
CA SER A 782 -18.25 -12.93 7.56
C SER A 782 -17.87 -12.22 6.24
N THR A 783 -17.42 -12.96 5.24
CA THR A 783 -16.97 -12.44 3.94
C THR A 783 -18.10 -12.15 2.96
N LEU A 784 -19.28 -12.81 3.11
CA LEU A 784 -20.39 -12.61 2.20
C LEU A 784 -21.00 -11.21 2.43
N GLU A 785 -21.02 -10.39 1.38
CA GLU A 785 -21.65 -9.06 1.39
C GLU A 785 -22.93 -9.03 0.57
N VAL A 786 -22.97 -9.72 -0.55
CA VAL A 786 -24.12 -9.71 -1.48
C VAL A 786 -24.63 -11.11 -1.73
N LEU A 787 -25.94 -11.33 -1.48
CA LEU A 787 -26.68 -12.53 -1.87
C LEU A 787 -27.95 -12.11 -2.61
N ASP A 788 -27.97 -12.34 -3.91
CA ASP A 788 -29.15 -12.09 -4.75
C ASP A 788 -29.68 -13.39 -5.38
N LEU A 789 -30.85 -13.84 -4.91
CA LEU A 789 -31.58 -15.00 -5.42
C LEU A 789 -32.92 -14.59 -6.04
N SER A 790 -33.12 -13.30 -6.28
CA SER A 790 -34.40 -12.76 -6.74
C SER A 790 -34.81 -13.30 -8.11
N SER A 791 -36.08 -13.18 -8.45
CA SER A 791 -36.64 -13.53 -9.76
C SER A 791 -36.30 -14.96 -10.20
N ASN A 792 -36.66 -15.94 -9.37
CA ASN A 792 -36.56 -17.36 -9.60
C ASN A 792 -37.90 -18.07 -9.27
N SER A 793 -37.91 -19.39 -9.23
CA SER A 793 -39.05 -20.22 -8.83
C SER A 793 -38.83 -20.95 -7.51
N LEU A 794 -37.99 -20.36 -6.62
CA LEU A 794 -37.62 -20.97 -5.35
C LEU A 794 -38.81 -21.09 -4.41
N GLN A 795 -38.89 -22.21 -3.67
CA GLN A 795 -40.02 -22.54 -2.81
C GLN A 795 -39.55 -22.87 -1.37
N GLY A 796 -40.53 -22.92 -0.45
CA GLY A 796 -40.29 -23.29 0.94
C GLY A 796 -39.88 -22.13 1.81
N GLN A 797 -38.99 -22.35 2.75
CA GLN A 797 -38.52 -21.33 3.69
C GLN A 797 -37.32 -20.57 3.15
N ILE A 798 -37.30 -19.23 3.35
CA ILE A 798 -36.17 -18.40 3.01
C ILE A 798 -34.93 -18.81 3.80
N PRO A 799 -33.80 -19.12 3.14
CA PRO A 799 -32.54 -19.41 3.81
C PRO A 799 -31.83 -18.11 4.23
N MET A 800 -31.30 -18.08 5.45
CA MET A 800 -30.55 -16.93 5.96
C MET A 800 -29.07 -17.26 6.11
N PRO A 801 -28.13 -16.38 5.73
CA PRO A 801 -26.71 -16.59 5.98
C PRO A 801 -26.45 -16.57 7.50
N LYS A 802 -25.58 -17.49 7.98
CA LYS A 802 -25.23 -17.61 9.41
C LYS A 802 -24.64 -16.32 9.99
N LEU A 803 -23.79 -15.69 9.22
CA LEU A 803 -23.30 -14.32 9.51
C LEU A 803 -23.91 -13.41 8.43
N SER A 804 -24.55 -12.34 8.89
CA SER A 804 -25.34 -11.46 8.01
C SER A 804 -24.53 -10.87 6.85
N ALA A 805 -25.13 -10.80 5.66
CA ALA A 805 -24.61 -10.07 4.51
C ALA A 805 -25.24 -8.66 4.47
N GLU A 806 -24.58 -7.73 3.82
CA GLU A 806 -25.06 -6.35 3.68
C GLU A 806 -26.31 -6.25 2.80
N TYR A 807 -26.34 -6.97 1.70
CA TYR A 807 -27.42 -7.00 0.73
C TYR A 807 -28.02 -8.40 0.58
N LEU A 808 -29.32 -8.54 0.87
CA LEU A 808 -30.08 -9.78 0.74
C LEU A 808 -31.33 -9.54 -0.11
N ASP A 809 -31.41 -10.21 -1.28
CA ASP A 809 -32.59 -10.13 -2.14
C ASP A 809 -33.16 -11.52 -2.47
N TYR A 810 -34.37 -11.80 -2.00
CA TYR A 810 -35.13 -13.01 -2.24
C TYR A 810 -36.45 -12.70 -2.98
N SER A 811 -36.63 -11.48 -3.49
CA SER A 811 -37.86 -11.05 -4.09
C SER A 811 -38.24 -11.83 -5.36
N HIS A 812 -39.50 -11.79 -5.75
CA HIS A 812 -40.00 -12.43 -6.96
C HIS A 812 -39.67 -13.94 -7.00
N ASN A 813 -40.08 -14.66 -5.98
CA ASN A 813 -39.95 -16.10 -5.83
C ASN A 813 -41.30 -16.71 -5.33
N ASN A 814 -41.27 -17.97 -4.97
CA ASN A 814 -42.43 -18.65 -4.40
C ASN A 814 -42.17 -19.12 -2.95
N PHE A 815 -41.38 -18.38 -2.20
CA PHE A 815 -41.12 -18.67 -0.80
C PHE A 815 -42.40 -18.50 0.04
N SER A 816 -42.61 -19.44 1.00
CA SER A 816 -43.81 -19.46 1.83
C SER A 816 -43.60 -19.05 3.28
N SER A 817 -42.35 -19.04 3.76
CA SER A 817 -42.08 -18.69 5.16
C SER A 817 -40.65 -18.16 5.36
N VAL A 818 -40.44 -17.52 6.51
CA VAL A 818 -39.11 -17.14 7.02
C VAL A 818 -38.77 -17.92 8.26
N LEU A 819 -37.50 -17.98 8.67
CA LEU A 819 -37.11 -18.56 9.96
C LEU A 819 -37.76 -17.77 11.10
N PRO A 820 -38.25 -18.43 12.19
CA PRO A 820 -38.92 -17.74 13.30
C PRO A 820 -38.12 -16.59 13.93
N ASN A 821 -36.80 -16.68 13.92
CA ASN A 821 -35.88 -15.70 14.49
C ASN A 821 -34.95 -15.11 13.41
N PHE A 822 -35.44 -14.89 12.19
CA PHE A 822 -34.62 -14.45 11.07
C PHE A 822 -33.88 -13.14 11.34
N THR A 823 -34.43 -12.27 12.21
CA THR A 823 -33.82 -11.00 12.61
C THR A 823 -32.46 -11.15 13.28
N LEU A 824 -32.16 -12.32 13.89
CA LEU A 824 -30.84 -12.61 14.44
C LEU A 824 -29.73 -12.69 13.37
N TYR A 825 -30.10 -12.85 12.12
CA TYR A 825 -29.20 -12.94 10.98
C TYR A 825 -29.09 -11.64 10.18
N LEU A 826 -29.57 -10.50 10.75
CA LEU A 826 -29.58 -9.19 10.08
C LEU A 826 -28.62 -8.17 10.69
N ASN A 827 -27.69 -8.58 11.53
CA ASN A 827 -26.81 -7.65 12.30
C ASN A 827 -25.94 -6.72 11.43
N ARG A 828 -25.70 -7.08 10.16
CA ARG A 828 -24.90 -6.31 9.20
C ARG A 828 -25.67 -6.04 7.91
N THR A 829 -26.97 -6.35 7.89
CA THR A 829 -27.79 -6.20 6.68
C THR A 829 -28.35 -4.80 6.62
N ASN A 830 -28.03 -4.07 5.56
CA ASN A 830 -28.57 -2.77 5.24
C ASN A 830 -29.79 -2.88 4.31
N TYR A 831 -29.79 -3.89 3.40
CA TYR A 831 -30.84 -4.08 2.39
C TYR A 831 -31.41 -5.48 2.47
N LEU A 832 -32.71 -5.56 2.81
CA LEU A 832 -33.46 -6.82 2.82
C LEU A 832 -34.70 -6.69 1.93
N ARG A 833 -34.76 -7.49 0.88
CA ARG A 833 -35.89 -7.59 -0.03
C ARG A 833 -36.44 -8.99 -0.07
N MET A 834 -37.75 -9.10 0.21
CA MET A 834 -38.51 -10.36 0.16
C MET A 834 -39.86 -10.18 -0.58
N SER A 835 -40.00 -9.07 -1.29
CA SER A 835 -41.27 -8.73 -1.95
C SER A 835 -41.67 -9.75 -3.01
N ASN A 836 -42.95 -9.77 -3.33
CA ASN A 836 -43.53 -10.64 -4.34
C ASN A 836 -43.19 -12.14 -4.12
N ASN A 837 -43.61 -12.64 -2.95
CA ASN A 837 -43.54 -14.03 -2.54
C ASN A 837 -44.90 -14.48 -1.94
N SER A 838 -44.95 -15.69 -1.35
CA SER A 838 -46.13 -16.21 -0.67
C SER A 838 -45.92 -16.31 0.85
N ILE A 839 -45.06 -15.45 1.42
CA ILE A 839 -44.62 -15.52 2.81
C ILE A 839 -45.79 -15.17 3.73
N ASP A 840 -46.09 -16.08 4.65
CA ASP A 840 -47.08 -15.88 5.72
C ASP A 840 -46.38 -15.68 7.08
N GLY A 841 -47.17 -15.27 8.05
CA GLY A 841 -46.69 -15.05 9.43
C GLY A 841 -46.76 -13.58 9.84
N TYR A 842 -46.03 -13.22 10.89
CA TYR A 842 -45.99 -11.87 11.43
C TYR A 842 -44.55 -11.32 11.48
N LEU A 843 -44.44 -10.03 11.42
CA LEU A 843 -43.15 -9.36 11.52
C LEU A 843 -42.79 -9.18 13.00
N PRO A 844 -41.67 -9.76 13.50
CA PRO A 844 -41.31 -9.67 14.90
C PRO A 844 -40.81 -8.27 15.27
N ASN A 845 -41.07 -7.79 16.49
CA ASN A 845 -40.55 -6.48 16.96
C ASN A 845 -39.02 -6.39 16.97
N THR A 846 -38.30 -7.51 17.02
CA THR A 846 -36.84 -7.58 16.93
C THR A 846 -36.28 -7.10 15.59
N VAL A 847 -37.12 -6.88 14.58
CA VAL A 847 -36.68 -6.20 13.35
C VAL A 847 -36.23 -4.76 13.64
N CYS A 848 -36.70 -4.17 14.73
CA CYS A 848 -36.28 -2.84 15.19
C CYS A 848 -34.84 -2.77 15.70
N ASP A 849 -34.24 -3.92 16.04
CA ASP A 849 -32.88 -4.02 16.52
C ASP A 849 -31.87 -4.17 15.37
N SER A 850 -32.37 -4.29 14.11
CA SER A 850 -31.52 -4.41 12.92
C SER A 850 -31.12 -3.03 12.34
N MET A 851 -30.01 -2.99 11.60
CA MET A 851 -29.48 -1.77 10.95
C MET A 851 -30.01 -1.59 9.52
N LEU A 852 -31.25 -2.01 9.24
CA LEU A 852 -31.80 -1.98 7.89
C LEU A 852 -32.07 -0.54 7.40
N ASP A 853 -31.47 -0.17 6.27
CA ASP A 853 -31.79 1.05 5.52
C ASP A 853 -33.00 0.82 4.60
N VAL A 854 -33.14 -0.39 4.07
CA VAL A 854 -34.23 -0.77 3.16
C VAL A 854 -34.82 -2.11 3.59
N LEU A 855 -36.14 -2.11 3.81
CA LEU A 855 -36.92 -3.34 4.06
C LEU A 855 -38.12 -3.37 3.11
N ASP A 856 -38.08 -4.29 2.11
CA ASP A 856 -39.19 -4.50 1.18
C ASP A 856 -39.85 -5.87 1.40
N LEU A 857 -41.04 -5.87 1.99
CA LEU A 857 -41.88 -7.03 2.25
C LEU A 857 -43.18 -7.01 1.44
N SER A 858 -43.31 -6.10 0.48
CA SER A 858 -44.53 -5.89 -0.29
C SER A 858 -44.96 -7.15 -1.06
N TYR A 859 -46.22 -7.24 -1.40
CA TYR A 859 -46.80 -8.37 -2.14
C TYR A 859 -46.49 -9.75 -1.52
N ASN A 860 -46.75 -9.88 -0.20
CA ASN A 860 -46.71 -11.10 0.58
C ASN A 860 -47.96 -11.28 1.40
N ASN A 861 -48.06 -12.31 2.21
CA ASN A 861 -49.23 -12.68 3.03
C ASN A 861 -48.97 -12.42 4.53
N PHE A 862 -48.08 -11.47 4.87
CA PHE A 862 -47.81 -11.12 6.27
C PHE A 862 -49.06 -10.61 6.97
N SER A 863 -49.21 -10.95 8.23
CA SER A 863 -50.34 -10.57 9.08
C SER A 863 -49.88 -9.98 10.42
N GLY A 864 -50.79 -9.43 11.19
CA GLY A 864 -50.50 -8.85 12.50
C GLY A 864 -50.05 -7.39 12.47
N PRO A 865 -49.68 -6.84 13.66
CA PRO A 865 -49.31 -5.42 13.78
C PRO A 865 -47.95 -5.12 13.14
N ILE A 866 -47.82 -3.95 12.57
CA ILE A 866 -46.52 -3.42 12.12
C ILE A 866 -45.73 -2.94 13.34
N PRO A 867 -44.46 -3.35 13.52
CA PRO A 867 -43.60 -2.84 14.58
C PRO A 867 -43.52 -1.32 14.60
N SER A 868 -43.63 -0.69 15.78
CA SER A 868 -43.73 0.78 15.92
C SER A 868 -42.51 1.52 15.35
N CYS A 869 -41.31 0.96 15.47
CA CYS A 869 -40.08 1.55 14.95
C CYS A 869 -40.12 1.80 13.42
N LEU A 870 -40.82 0.95 12.66
CA LEU A 870 -40.94 1.10 11.21
C LEU A 870 -41.91 2.24 10.83
N ILE A 871 -42.69 2.70 11.78
CA ILE A 871 -43.63 3.84 11.60
C ILE A 871 -42.98 5.15 12.07
N GLU A 872 -42.18 5.08 13.13
CA GLU A 872 -41.54 6.22 13.76
C GLU A 872 -40.29 6.71 13.02
N ASN A 873 -39.60 5.82 12.32
CA ASN A 873 -38.35 6.11 11.58
C ASN A 873 -38.52 6.20 10.05
N ALA A 874 -39.74 6.10 9.52
CA ALA A 874 -40.05 6.15 8.09
C ALA A 874 -40.08 7.58 7.51
#